data_7cf0269f34da234a475f84dee41098ce
#
_entry.id   7cf0269f34da234a475f84dee41098ce
#
_cell.length_a   1.000
_cell.length_b   1.000
_cell.length_c   1.000
_cell.angle_alpha   90.00
_cell.angle_beta   90.00
_cell.angle_gamma   90.00
#
_symmetry.space_group_name_H-M   'P 1'
#
loop_
_entity.id
_entity.type
_entity.pdbx_description
1 polymer ?
#
loop_
_entity_poly.entity_id
_entity_poly.type
_entity_poly.pdbx_seq_one_letter_code
_entity_poly.pdbx_strand_id
1 'polypeptide(L)'
;MGTLFRSEEMALCQLFIQPEASYTSVATLGEAGVVQFRDLNAGVNSFQRKFVSEVRRCDEMERKLRYIEVEVSKDRIFVPESNVCPPAPNAREITQLESHLERTESEILELSHNAVNLKSNYLELTELKYVLEKAHAFFQEVCIDSHSPFLFVFALFSRVVSQSFCLKQQEGASGSGNNDSLTKALISDESQQQSSRGRLGFVAGVVPRERVPAFERMLWRISRGNVFLRQAELEEPLEDPATGNEIYKTVFVAFFQGEQLKHRVKKVCSGFHASFYQCPSSHTQRQELLKGIKTRLADLNLVLNQTRDHKQTVLRSVAEKLHGWTVQVRKMKAIYHTLNLFNMDVTKNASLESYCWLPDLSNQGKAVGSSIPSFLNVIETKENPPTFHRTNKFTEGFQNLIDSYGIACYREVNPALYTIITFPFLFAVMFGDAGHGFLILIFVLQQIWNIFFGGRYIIFLMGLFSIYTGIIYNDFFSKAVNAFGSSWFSNYNESTILSNSDITLDPVYQYKQYPYPIGVDPVWQISSNKIVFFNSFKMKLSIIFGVVHMIFGVMLSVINHIHFKRKISIIVEFLPQLILLILLFFYMVMLMFMKWTLYGPQNPLKTSPRCAPSILIMFINMMLFKNNEPFPGCDEYMYDNQEFIQRLIVFFSFLCIPVMLFGKPIYLIYFANKPSKQLQESRNMDAETDVVTAETQETLETLMAQTETEQDVQPVEEHEEPSEIFIHQVIHTIEYVLSTVSHTASYLRLWALSLAHAQLSDVLWGMVLKIGLQRESHVGALVLFIMFALWAVFTVAILVMMEGLSAFLHTLRLHWVEFMSKFYTGTGYAFQPFSFKHILESEEYTCNEE
;
A
#
# COMPACT_ATOMS: atom_id res chain seq x y z
N MET A 1 32.93 4.42 -11.53
CA MET A 1 32.51 5.25 -10.39
C MET A 1 31.50 6.36 -10.77
N GLY A 2 31.44 6.82 -12.02
CA GLY A 2 30.52 7.88 -12.44
C GLY A 2 29.02 7.52 -12.39
N THR A 3 28.67 6.26 -12.55
CA THR A 3 27.28 5.77 -12.61
C THR A 3 26.58 5.72 -11.25
N LEU A 4 27.31 5.72 -10.15
CA LEU A 4 26.73 5.71 -8.80
C LEU A 4 26.22 7.09 -8.36
N PHE A 5 26.88 8.16 -8.82
CA PHE A 5 26.56 9.54 -8.42
C PHE A 5 25.57 10.24 -9.36
N ARG A 6 25.34 9.66 -10.54
CA ARG A 6 24.45 10.20 -11.56
C ARG A 6 23.63 9.07 -12.18
N SER A 7 22.50 9.41 -12.82
CA SER A 7 21.70 8.46 -13.57
C SER A 7 22.52 7.79 -14.67
N GLU A 8 22.14 6.59 -15.05
CA GLU A 8 22.76 5.91 -16.20
C GLU A 8 22.52 6.67 -17.51
N GLU A 9 23.43 6.51 -18.46
CA GLU A 9 23.27 7.06 -19.80
C GLU A 9 22.21 6.26 -20.53
N MET A 10 21.26 6.99 -21.13
CA MET A 10 20.14 6.41 -21.84
C MET A 10 20.26 6.76 -23.32
N ALA A 11 19.99 5.80 -24.20
CA ALA A 11 19.94 5.97 -25.62
C ALA A 11 18.54 5.71 -26.15
N LEU A 12 18.06 6.56 -27.05
CA LEU A 12 16.84 6.29 -27.80
C LEU A 12 17.19 5.39 -28.98
N CYS A 13 16.58 4.22 -29.02
CA CYS A 13 16.80 3.25 -30.06
C CYS A 13 15.51 2.97 -30.83
N GLN A 14 15.66 2.87 -32.15
CA GLN A 14 14.60 2.42 -33.03
C GLN A 14 14.78 0.92 -33.28
N LEU A 15 13.76 0.15 -32.95
CA LEU A 15 13.77 -1.30 -33.04
C LEU A 15 12.82 -1.77 -34.14
N PHE A 16 13.35 -2.47 -35.14
CA PHE A 16 12.58 -3.10 -36.22
C PHE A 16 12.54 -4.60 -36.01
N ILE A 17 11.34 -5.16 -35.85
CA ILE A 17 11.12 -6.58 -35.61
C ILE A 17 10.17 -7.16 -36.66
N GLN A 18 10.46 -8.35 -37.15
CA GLN A 18 9.51 -9.09 -38.02
C GLN A 18 8.29 -9.54 -37.23
N PRO A 19 7.06 -9.50 -37.79
CA PRO A 19 5.83 -9.85 -37.08
C PRO A 19 5.84 -11.27 -36.49
N GLU A 20 6.45 -12.21 -37.16
CA GLU A 20 6.54 -13.61 -36.69
C GLU A 20 7.44 -13.79 -35.47
N ALA A 21 8.51 -12.97 -35.37
CA ALA A 21 9.43 -13.00 -34.24
C ALA A 21 9.09 -11.99 -33.13
N SER A 22 8.08 -11.15 -33.33
CA SER A 22 7.76 -10.04 -32.42
C SER A 22 7.41 -10.51 -31.01
N TYR A 23 6.58 -11.55 -30.90
CA TYR A 23 6.18 -12.10 -29.61
C TYR A 23 7.37 -12.64 -28.82
N THR A 24 8.22 -13.45 -29.44
CA THR A 24 9.40 -14.04 -28.79
C THR A 24 10.45 -13.00 -28.45
N SER A 25 10.65 -11.98 -29.30
CA SER A 25 11.59 -10.90 -29.05
C SER A 25 11.12 -10.02 -27.86
N VAL A 26 9.85 -9.64 -27.82
CA VAL A 26 9.30 -8.88 -26.69
C VAL A 26 9.29 -9.72 -25.40
N ALA A 27 9.04 -11.03 -25.50
CA ALA A 27 9.12 -11.92 -24.34
C ALA A 27 10.54 -11.96 -23.75
N THR A 28 11.57 -12.08 -24.57
CA THR A 28 12.97 -12.07 -24.09
C THR A 28 13.38 -10.71 -23.52
N LEU A 29 12.91 -9.61 -24.10
CA LEU A 29 13.14 -8.26 -23.57
C LEU A 29 12.42 -8.05 -22.24
N GLY A 30 11.22 -8.60 -22.07
CA GLY A 30 10.48 -8.57 -20.81
C GLY A 30 11.14 -9.37 -19.68
N GLU A 31 11.78 -10.51 -20.01
CA GLU A 31 12.60 -11.26 -19.04
C GLU A 31 13.88 -10.50 -18.66
N ALA A 32 14.50 -9.78 -19.62
CA ALA A 32 15.68 -8.96 -19.35
C ALA A 32 15.37 -7.71 -18.52
N GLY A 33 14.17 -7.13 -18.68
CA GLY A 33 13.70 -5.99 -17.89
C GLY A 33 14.52 -4.69 -18.04
N VAL A 34 15.09 -4.44 -19.21
CA VAL A 34 16.02 -3.30 -19.44
C VAL A 34 15.51 -2.28 -20.44
N VAL A 35 14.30 -2.42 -20.95
CA VAL A 35 13.78 -1.62 -22.07
C VAL A 35 12.49 -0.94 -21.67
N GLN A 36 12.38 0.35 -21.95
CA GLN A 36 11.11 1.10 -21.86
C GLN A 36 10.62 1.41 -23.27
N PHE A 37 9.47 0.90 -23.64
CA PHE A 37 8.85 1.16 -24.93
C PHE A 37 8.05 2.47 -24.92
N ARG A 38 8.10 3.19 -26.04
CA ARG A 38 7.29 4.40 -26.26
C ARG A 38 6.03 4.05 -27.05
N ASP A 39 4.90 4.67 -26.69
CA ASP A 39 3.65 4.49 -27.42
C ASP A 39 3.65 5.34 -28.69
N LEU A 40 3.77 4.69 -29.85
CA LEU A 40 3.69 5.30 -31.16
C LEU A 40 2.25 5.46 -31.67
N ASN A 41 1.30 4.77 -31.02
CA ASN A 41 -0.11 4.76 -31.38
C ASN A 41 -0.97 5.60 -30.44
N ALA A 42 -0.42 6.63 -29.79
CA ALA A 42 -1.15 7.48 -28.84
C ALA A 42 -2.39 8.16 -29.46
N GLY A 43 -2.34 8.47 -30.77
CA GLY A 43 -3.46 9.05 -31.55
C GLY A 43 -4.49 8.04 -32.03
N VAL A 44 -4.24 6.73 -31.93
CA VAL A 44 -5.14 5.67 -32.41
C VAL A 44 -6.01 5.18 -31.25
N ASN A 45 -7.33 5.10 -31.50
CA ASN A 45 -8.26 4.60 -30.49
C ASN A 45 -7.88 3.18 -30.05
N SER A 46 -7.97 2.90 -28.75
CA SER A 46 -7.59 1.60 -28.16
C SER A 46 -8.28 0.41 -28.82
N PHE A 47 -9.50 0.56 -29.36
CA PHE A 47 -10.24 -0.50 -30.04
C PHE A 47 -9.76 -0.77 -31.47
N GLN A 48 -9.01 0.13 -32.08
CA GLN A 48 -8.50 0.00 -33.46
C GLN A 48 -7.08 -0.54 -33.51
N ARG A 49 -6.44 -0.76 -32.36
CA ARG A 49 -5.09 -1.33 -32.29
C ARG A 49 -5.08 -2.78 -32.75
N LYS A 50 -4.00 -3.22 -33.37
CA LYS A 50 -3.92 -4.50 -34.10
C LYS A 50 -4.11 -5.74 -33.21
N PHE A 51 -3.54 -5.75 -32.01
CA PHE A 51 -3.53 -6.92 -31.12
C PHE A 51 -4.64 -6.88 -30.05
N VAL A 52 -5.71 -6.11 -30.25
CA VAL A 52 -6.85 -6.04 -29.32
C VAL A 52 -7.57 -7.38 -29.22
N SER A 53 -7.69 -8.12 -30.32
CA SER A 53 -8.28 -9.48 -30.34
C SER A 53 -7.52 -10.43 -29.42
N GLU A 54 -6.17 -10.36 -29.46
CA GLU A 54 -5.32 -11.22 -28.63
C GLU A 54 -5.36 -10.81 -27.15
N VAL A 55 -5.45 -9.51 -26.86
CA VAL A 55 -5.65 -9.03 -25.47
C VAL A 55 -6.99 -9.52 -24.93
N ARG A 56 -8.08 -9.43 -25.69
CA ARG A 56 -9.41 -9.97 -25.27
C ARG A 56 -9.38 -11.48 -25.06
N ARG A 57 -8.61 -12.20 -25.88
CA ARG A 57 -8.38 -13.64 -25.68
C ARG A 57 -7.68 -13.93 -24.37
N CYS A 58 -6.68 -13.10 -24.00
CA CYS A 58 -6.01 -13.21 -22.70
C CYS A 58 -6.96 -12.86 -21.54
N ASP A 59 -7.80 -11.84 -21.70
CA ASP A 59 -8.81 -11.47 -20.69
C ASP A 59 -9.81 -12.61 -20.45
N GLU A 60 -10.23 -13.31 -21.51
CA GLU A 60 -11.13 -14.46 -21.38
C GLU A 60 -10.44 -15.63 -20.66
N MET A 61 -9.15 -15.91 -20.94
CA MET A 61 -8.39 -16.90 -20.20
C MET A 61 -8.21 -16.51 -18.73
N GLU A 62 -7.98 -15.24 -18.44
CA GLU A 62 -7.89 -14.72 -17.08
C GLU A 62 -9.22 -14.87 -16.33
N ARG A 63 -10.37 -14.60 -16.98
CA ARG A 63 -11.70 -14.82 -16.42
C ARG A 63 -11.92 -16.30 -16.05
N LYS A 64 -11.51 -17.21 -16.93
CA LYS A 64 -11.60 -18.67 -16.68
C LYS A 64 -10.73 -19.08 -15.48
N LEU A 65 -9.51 -18.55 -15.39
CA LEU A 65 -8.62 -18.81 -14.26
C LEU A 65 -9.20 -18.30 -12.94
N ARG A 66 -9.75 -17.07 -12.91
CA ARG A 66 -10.41 -16.53 -11.70
C ARG A 66 -11.62 -17.38 -11.29
N TYR A 67 -12.41 -17.89 -12.24
CA TYR A 67 -13.50 -18.81 -11.94
C TYR A 67 -12.99 -20.08 -11.26
N ILE A 68 -11.94 -20.68 -11.81
CA ILE A 68 -11.32 -21.89 -11.24
C ILE A 68 -10.75 -21.60 -9.83
N GLU A 69 -10.12 -20.47 -9.63
CA GLU A 69 -9.56 -20.04 -8.34
C GLU A 69 -10.66 -19.89 -7.27
N VAL A 70 -11.79 -19.29 -7.62
CA VAL A 70 -12.96 -19.19 -6.73
C VAL A 70 -13.49 -20.56 -6.35
N GLU A 71 -13.57 -21.52 -7.30
CA GLU A 71 -14.04 -22.87 -7.02
C GLU A 71 -13.05 -23.66 -6.14
N VAL A 72 -11.72 -23.47 -6.35
CA VAL A 72 -10.67 -24.06 -5.51
C VAL A 72 -10.73 -23.51 -4.07
N SER A 73 -10.98 -22.20 -3.94
CA SER A 73 -11.11 -21.52 -2.63
C SER A 73 -12.36 -21.96 -1.88
N LYS A 74 -13.50 -22.17 -2.55
CA LYS A 74 -14.74 -22.70 -1.95
C LYS A 74 -14.53 -24.08 -1.33
N ASP A 75 -13.76 -24.94 -1.97
CA ASP A 75 -13.47 -26.28 -1.49
C ASP A 75 -12.29 -26.32 -0.50
N ARG A 76 -11.70 -25.14 -0.13
CA ARG A 76 -10.57 -24.96 0.81
C ARG A 76 -9.35 -25.80 0.46
N ILE A 77 -9.02 -25.90 -0.82
CA ILE A 77 -7.85 -26.60 -1.32
C ILE A 77 -6.67 -25.63 -1.30
N PHE A 78 -5.55 -26.07 -0.68
CA PHE A 78 -4.32 -25.27 -0.66
C PHE A 78 -3.69 -25.23 -2.05
N VAL A 79 -3.43 -24.01 -2.56
CA VAL A 79 -2.67 -23.80 -3.80
C VAL A 79 -1.20 -23.66 -3.43
N PRO A 80 -0.32 -24.55 -3.87
CA PRO A 80 1.10 -24.43 -3.57
C PRO A 80 1.68 -23.24 -4.34
N GLU A 81 2.29 -22.30 -3.64
CA GLU A 81 3.07 -21.23 -4.24
C GLU A 81 4.36 -21.81 -4.82
N SER A 82 4.50 -21.76 -6.12
CA SER A 82 5.72 -22.17 -6.80
C SER A 82 6.67 -20.96 -6.92
N ASN A 83 7.82 -21.03 -6.31
CA ASN A 83 8.88 -20.01 -6.43
C ASN A 83 9.51 -19.93 -7.84
N VAL A 84 9.14 -20.82 -8.75
CA VAL A 84 9.65 -20.86 -10.12
C VAL A 84 8.66 -20.17 -11.04
N CYS A 85 9.01 -18.97 -11.54
CA CYS A 85 8.25 -18.30 -12.58
C CYS A 85 8.45 -19.01 -13.93
N PRO A 86 7.41 -19.61 -14.53
CA PRO A 86 7.52 -20.20 -15.85
C PRO A 86 7.83 -19.13 -16.91
N PRO A 87 8.58 -19.46 -17.97
CA PRO A 87 8.80 -18.55 -19.09
C PRO A 87 7.48 -18.23 -19.82
N ALA A 88 7.49 -17.19 -20.62
CA ALA A 88 6.34 -16.85 -21.47
C ALA A 88 6.06 -18.01 -22.46
N PRO A 89 4.79 -18.44 -22.63
CA PRO A 89 4.46 -19.57 -23.48
C PRO A 89 4.65 -19.26 -24.97
N ASN A 90 5.11 -20.22 -25.73
CA ASN A 90 5.23 -20.12 -27.18
C ASN A 90 3.84 -20.19 -27.86
N ALA A 91 3.73 -19.78 -29.12
CA ALA A 91 2.46 -19.75 -29.87
C ALA A 91 1.69 -21.08 -29.86
N ARG A 92 2.37 -22.22 -29.88
CA ARG A 92 1.78 -23.56 -29.77
C ARG A 92 1.28 -23.87 -28.36
N GLU A 93 2.02 -23.46 -27.35
CA GLU A 93 1.69 -23.64 -25.95
C GLU A 93 0.48 -22.78 -25.58
N ILE A 94 0.32 -21.60 -26.15
CA ILE A 94 -0.84 -20.69 -25.96
C ILE A 94 -2.13 -21.44 -26.35
N THR A 95 -2.17 -22.04 -27.52
CA THR A 95 -3.34 -22.78 -28.00
C THR A 95 -3.64 -24.03 -27.16
N GLN A 96 -2.59 -24.71 -26.71
CA GLN A 96 -2.73 -25.84 -25.80
C GLN A 96 -3.25 -25.40 -24.42
N LEU A 97 -2.75 -24.29 -23.90
CA LEU A 97 -3.19 -23.74 -22.62
C LEU A 97 -4.66 -23.32 -22.68
N GLU A 98 -5.07 -22.62 -23.75
CA GLU A 98 -6.45 -22.21 -23.95
C GLU A 98 -7.39 -23.39 -24.01
N SER A 99 -7.07 -24.42 -24.84
CA SER A 99 -7.90 -25.63 -24.96
C SER A 99 -7.95 -26.40 -23.63
N HIS A 100 -6.88 -26.39 -22.87
CA HIS A 100 -6.84 -27.03 -21.55
C HIS A 100 -7.71 -26.28 -20.55
N LEU A 101 -7.63 -24.94 -20.50
CA LEU A 101 -8.45 -24.11 -19.62
C LEU A 101 -9.94 -24.23 -19.97
N GLU A 102 -10.29 -24.26 -21.25
CA GLU A 102 -11.68 -24.42 -21.69
C GLU A 102 -12.24 -25.78 -21.29
N ARG A 103 -11.43 -26.83 -21.45
CA ARG A 103 -11.81 -28.17 -21.03
C ARG A 103 -12.00 -28.26 -19.52
N THR A 104 -11.06 -27.72 -18.74
CA THR A 104 -11.16 -27.74 -17.27
C THR A 104 -12.31 -26.89 -16.76
N GLU A 105 -12.56 -25.71 -17.33
CA GLU A 105 -13.72 -24.89 -16.97
C GLU A 105 -15.04 -25.65 -17.22
N SER A 106 -15.19 -26.26 -18.42
CA SER A 106 -16.40 -27.02 -18.77
C SER A 106 -16.60 -28.23 -17.87
N GLU A 107 -15.52 -28.96 -17.54
CA GLU A 107 -15.56 -30.11 -16.63
C GLU A 107 -15.96 -29.70 -15.20
N ILE A 108 -15.39 -28.62 -14.66
CA ILE A 108 -15.75 -28.10 -13.33
C ILE A 108 -17.20 -27.58 -13.31
N LEU A 109 -17.65 -26.89 -14.37
CA LEU A 109 -19.02 -26.41 -14.52
C LEU A 109 -20.01 -27.57 -14.55
N GLU A 110 -19.72 -28.59 -15.33
CA GLU A 110 -20.56 -29.79 -15.43
C GLU A 110 -20.63 -30.53 -14.08
N LEU A 111 -19.50 -30.75 -13.42
CA LEU A 111 -19.48 -31.39 -12.11
C LEU A 111 -20.22 -30.56 -11.05
N SER A 112 -20.08 -29.25 -11.08
CA SER A 112 -20.80 -28.35 -10.17
C SER A 112 -22.31 -28.37 -10.42
N HIS A 113 -22.74 -28.33 -11.69
CA HIS A 113 -24.15 -28.41 -12.06
C HIS A 113 -24.75 -29.77 -11.68
N ASN A 114 -24.05 -30.86 -11.97
CA ASN A 114 -24.45 -32.20 -11.58
C ASN A 114 -24.58 -32.37 -10.08
N ALA A 115 -23.62 -31.82 -9.30
CA ALA A 115 -23.67 -31.82 -7.84
C ALA A 115 -24.91 -31.07 -7.30
N VAL A 116 -25.26 -29.93 -7.89
CA VAL A 116 -26.46 -29.16 -7.50
C VAL A 116 -27.73 -29.96 -7.83
N ASN A 117 -27.81 -30.58 -9.01
CA ASN A 117 -28.96 -31.41 -9.41
C ASN A 117 -29.11 -32.64 -8.50
N LEU A 118 -28.00 -33.32 -8.18
CA LEU A 118 -28.01 -34.46 -7.28
C LEU A 118 -28.43 -34.06 -5.86
N LYS A 119 -27.94 -32.91 -5.35
CA LYS A 119 -28.37 -32.35 -4.06
C LYS A 119 -29.87 -32.01 -4.06
N SER A 120 -30.41 -31.46 -5.16
CA SER A 120 -31.82 -31.16 -5.28
C SER A 120 -32.64 -32.44 -5.19
N ASN A 121 -32.29 -33.50 -5.93
CA ASN A 121 -32.93 -34.80 -5.88
C ASN A 121 -32.82 -35.44 -4.49
N TYR A 122 -31.68 -35.32 -3.84
CA TYR A 122 -31.47 -35.79 -2.47
C TYR A 122 -32.38 -35.07 -1.47
N LEU A 123 -32.54 -33.75 -1.62
CA LEU A 123 -33.46 -32.95 -0.82
C LEU A 123 -34.91 -33.42 -0.98
N GLU A 124 -35.37 -33.60 -2.25
CA GLU A 124 -36.72 -34.07 -2.52
C GLU A 124 -37.02 -35.46 -1.93
N LEU A 125 -36.08 -36.38 -2.08
CA LEU A 125 -36.24 -37.72 -1.52
C LEU A 125 -36.17 -37.70 0.00
N THR A 126 -35.38 -36.84 0.59
CA THR A 126 -35.30 -36.64 2.06
C THR A 126 -36.60 -36.06 2.61
N GLU A 127 -37.15 -35.05 1.93
CA GLU A 127 -38.47 -34.49 2.27
C GLU A 127 -39.57 -35.58 2.20
N LEU A 128 -39.57 -36.36 1.11
CA LEU A 128 -40.52 -37.45 0.95
C LEU A 128 -40.38 -38.54 2.04
N LYS A 129 -39.14 -38.89 2.42
CA LYS A 129 -38.87 -39.79 3.54
C LYS A 129 -39.51 -39.27 4.84
N TYR A 130 -39.26 -37.99 5.20
CA TYR A 130 -39.81 -37.39 6.40
C TYR A 130 -41.36 -37.29 6.34
N VAL A 131 -41.89 -36.94 5.18
CA VAL A 131 -43.36 -36.92 4.99
C VAL A 131 -43.97 -38.32 5.24
N LEU A 132 -43.36 -39.39 4.75
CA LEU A 132 -43.86 -40.76 4.96
C LEU A 132 -43.68 -41.23 6.42
N GLU A 133 -42.55 -40.89 7.07
CA GLU A 133 -42.31 -41.25 8.46
C GLU A 133 -43.27 -40.53 9.41
N LYS A 134 -43.40 -39.18 9.26
CA LYS A 134 -44.31 -38.40 10.12
C LYS A 134 -45.78 -38.66 9.80
N ALA A 135 -46.17 -38.90 8.53
CA ALA A 135 -47.51 -39.30 8.15
C ALA A 135 -47.88 -40.66 8.83
N HIS A 136 -46.91 -41.57 8.88
CA HIS A 136 -47.18 -42.87 9.55
C HIS A 136 -47.47 -42.65 11.03
N ALA A 137 -46.77 -41.83 11.74
CA ALA A 137 -47.03 -41.45 13.13
C ALA A 137 -48.41 -40.78 13.27
N PHE A 138 -48.77 -39.84 12.42
CA PHE A 138 -50.06 -39.17 12.45
C PHE A 138 -51.25 -40.10 12.20
N PHE A 139 -51.12 -41.10 11.34
CA PHE A 139 -52.15 -42.10 11.15
C PHE A 139 -52.25 -43.10 12.32
N GLN A 140 -51.20 -43.39 13.04
CA GLN A 140 -51.22 -44.18 14.26
C GLN A 140 -51.86 -43.44 15.44
N GLU A 141 -51.51 -42.17 15.66
CA GLU A 141 -52.09 -41.34 16.72
C GLU A 141 -53.61 -41.19 16.54
N VAL A 142 -54.09 -41.01 15.32
CA VAL A 142 -55.55 -40.96 15.04
C VAL A 142 -56.26 -42.23 15.45
N CYS A 143 -55.61 -43.40 15.46
CA CYS A 143 -56.18 -44.64 15.93
C CYS A 143 -56.16 -44.80 17.47
N ILE A 144 -55.27 -44.14 18.20
CA ILE A 144 -55.05 -44.29 19.65
C ILE A 144 -55.86 -43.24 20.44
N ASP A 145 -56.03 -42.02 19.96
CA ASP A 145 -56.66 -40.89 20.65
C ASP A 145 -58.20 -40.90 20.49
N SER A 146 -58.86 -42.02 20.76
CA SER A 146 -60.33 -42.08 20.90
C SER A 146 -60.85 -41.35 22.20
N HIS A 147 -59.99 -40.70 22.93
CA HIS A 147 -60.35 -40.02 24.21
C HIS A 147 -60.15 -38.47 24.20
N SER A 148 -59.81 -37.85 23.06
CA SER A 148 -59.75 -36.41 23.00
C SER A 148 -61.11 -35.76 22.73
N PRO A 149 -61.58 -34.77 23.52
CA PRO A 149 -62.90 -34.15 23.37
C PRO A 149 -63.10 -33.41 22.03
N PHE A 150 -62.01 -33.09 21.32
CA PHE A 150 -62.08 -32.46 19.99
C PHE A 150 -62.34 -33.44 18.86
N LEU A 151 -61.90 -34.69 19.00
CA LEU A 151 -62.26 -35.80 18.11
C LEU A 151 -63.69 -36.32 18.36
N PHE A 152 -64.24 -36.10 19.53
CA PHE A 152 -65.59 -36.44 19.88
C PHE A 152 -66.63 -35.62 19.05
N VAL A 153 -66.36 -34.35 18.79
CA VAL A 153 -67.18 -33.49 17.90
C VAL A 153 -67.01 -33.91 16.47
N PHE A 154 -65.83 -34.35 16.03
CA PHE A 154 -65.60 -34.84 14.68
C PHE A 154 -66.13 -36.28 14.47
N ALA A 155 -66.05 -37.11 15.53
CA ALA A 155 -66.59 -38.43 15.58
C ALA A 155 -68.15 -38.40 15.71
N LEU A 156 -68.73 -37.39 16.38
CA LEU A 156 -70.21 -37.18 16.38
C LEU A 156 -70.72 -36.76 15.00
N PHE A 157 -69.96 -35.93 14.25
CA PHE A 157 -70.24 -35.56 12.90
C PHE A 157 -70.10 -36.76 11.95
N SER A 158 -69.10 -37.62 12.18
CA SER A 158 -68.94 -38.91 11.51
C SER A 158 -69.98 -39.95 11.90
N ARG A 159 -70.43 -39.94 13.21
CA ARG A 159 -71.48 -40.87 13.71
C ARG A 159 -72.86 -40.59 13.11
N VAL A 160 -73.23 -39.35 12.84
CA VAL A 160 -74.45 -38.98 12.17
C VAL A 160 -74.47 -39.48 10.69
N VAL A 161 -73.25 -39.54 10.05
CA VAL A 161 -73.06 -40.11 8.75
C VAL A 161 -72.92 -41.67 8.78
N SER A 162 -72.40 -42.23 9.91
CA SER A 162 -72.13 -43.66 10.06
C SER A 162 -73.36 -44.45 10.53
N GLN A 163 -74.36 -43.81 11.17
CA GLN A 163 -75.57 -44.50 11.55
C GLN A 163 -76.41 -45.06 10.39
N SER A 164 -76.17 -44.56 9.16
CA SER A 164 -76.66 -45.16 7.93
C SER A 164 -75.82 -46.34 7.42
N PHE A 165 -74.67 -46.60 7.97
CA PHE A 165 -73.75 -47.61 7.43
C PHE A 165 -73.53 -48.80 8.34
N CYS A 166 -73.85 -48.68 9.65
CA CYS A 166 -73.69 -49.74 10.65
C CYS A 166 -74.85 -50.77 10.74
N LEU A 167 -75.96 -50.54 10.00
CA LEU A 167 -77.11 -51.44 10.00
C LEU A 167 -77.04 -52.57 8.94
N LYS A 168 -75.89 -52.72 8.20
CA LYS A 168 -75.74 -53.73 7.17
C LYS A 168 -74.51 -54.66 7.31
N GLN A 169 -73.87 -54.75 8.45
CA GLN A 169 -72.82 -55.75 8.62
C GLN A 169 -72.69 -56.29 10.08
N GLN A 170 -73.77 -56.92 10.45
CA GLN A 170 -73.77 -57.79 11.63
C GLN A 170 -74.14 -59.18 11.22
N GLU A 171 -73.27 -59.87 10.49
CA GLU A 171 -73.22 -61.33 10.43
C GLU A 171 -71.84 -61.76 9.91
N GLY A 172 -71.10 -62.44 10.75
CA GLY A 172 -69.97 -63.30 10.37
C GLY A 172 -68.60 -62.93 10.66
N ALA A 173 -68.04 -63.66 11.60
CA ALA A 173 -66.66 -64.04 11.84
C ALA A 173 -65.82 -63.25 12.81
N SER A 174 -65.64 -63.84 13.94
CA SER A 174 -64.56 -63.76 14.87
C SER A 174 -63.19 -63.93 14.17
N GLY A 175 -62.28 -62.97 14.38
CA GLY A 175 -60.92 -63.10 13.86
C GLY A 175 -60.11 -61.81 14.14
N SER A 176 -59.32 -61.92 15.11
CA SER A 176 -58.06 -61.19 15.38
C SER A 176 -57.75 -59.90 14.57
N GLY A 177 -57.82 -58.84 15.18
CA GLY A 177 -57.15 -57.60 15.09
C GLY A 177 -56.49 -57.17 13.74
N ASN A 178 -57.13 -56.34 13.01
CA ASN A 178 -56.44 -55.53 12.02
C ASN A 178 -57.02 -54.09 12.05
N ASN A 179 -56.34 -53.23 12.76
CA ASN A 179 -56.62 -51.80 12.74
C ASN A 179 -56.45 -51.13 11.37
N ASP A 180 -55.92 -51.87 10.37
CA ASP A 180 -55.75 -51.44 8.97
C ASP A 180 -57.06 -51.34 8.19
N SER A 181 -58.11 -52.04 8.62
CA SER A 181 -59.39 -52.05 7.92
C SER A 181 -60.21 -50.77 8.10
N LEU A 182 -60.10 -50.11 9.26
CA LEU A 182 -60.79 -48.86 9.55
C LEU A 182 -60.18 -47.65 8.85
N THR A 183 -58.86 -47.62 8.74
CA THR A 183 -58.12 -46.57 7.97
C THR A 183 -58.40 -46.74 6.47
N LYS A 184 -58.50 -47.97 5.95
CA LYS A 184 -58.86 -48.24 4.55
C LYS A 184 -60.24 -47.77 4.20
N ALA A 185 -61.20 -47.80 5.09
CA ALA A 185 -62.56 -47.37 4.86
C ALA A 185 -62.73 -45.84 4.85
N LEU A 186 -61.88 -45.13 5.50
CA LEU A 186 -61.95 -43.65 5.61
C LEU A 186 -61.14 -42.86 4.56
N ILE A 187 -60.11 -43.47 3.98
CA ILE A 187 -59.20 -42.83 3.05
C ILE A 187 -59.28 -43.55 1.66
N SER A 188 -59.66 -42.86 0.61
CA SER A 188 -59.77 -43.44 -0.76
C SER A 188 -58.54 -43.16 -1.60
N ASP A 189 -58.06 -44.17 -2.35
CA ASP A 189 -57.14 -44.05 -3.45
C ASP A 189 -57.78 -43.33 -4.65
N GLU A 190 -57.03 -42.50 -5.35
CA GLU A 190 -57.44 -41.67 -6.50
C GLU A 190 -57.89 -42.48 -7.76
N SER A 191 -57.79 -43.80 -7.74
CA SER A 191 -57.94 -44.66 -8.91
C SER A 191 -59.33 -45.24 -9.18
N GLN A 192 -60.37 -44.87 -8.45
CA GLN A 192 -61.79 -45.34 -8.79
C GLN A 192 -62.75 -44.17 -8.75
N GLN A 193 -63.04 -43.63 -9.93
CA GLN A 193 -64.22 -42.81 -10.24
C GLN A 193 -65.46 -43.62 -10.11
N GLN A 194 -66.15 -43.52 -8.97
CA GLN A 194 -67.66 -43.58 -8.94
C GLN A 194 -68.15 -43.57 -7.47
N SER A 195 -69.08 -42.64 -7.23
CA SER A 195 -69.92 -42.52 -6.04
C SER A 195 -69.20 -42.30 -4.67
N SER A 196 -68.73 -41.06 -4.38
CA SER A 196 -68.20 -40.71 -3.11
C SER A 196 -68.81 -39.48 -2.43
N ARG A 197 -70.05 -39.68 -1.93
CA ARG A 197 -70.50 -38.79 -0.85
C ARG A 197 -70.09 -39.41 0.51
N GLY A 198 -68.94 -38.91 1.08
CA GLY A 198 -68.48 -39.25 2.45
C GLY A 198 -67.04 -39.70 2.68
N ARG A 199 -66.21 -39.74 1.65
CA ARG A 199 -64.81 -40.15 1.81
C ARG A 199 -63.90 -38.96 2.13
N LEU A 200 -62.94 -39.10 3.13
CA LEU A 200 -61.97 -38.11 3.54
C LEU A 200 -60.80 -38.16 2.59
N GLY A 201 -60.46 -37.00 1.97
CA GLY A 201 -59.24 -36.83 1.18
C GLY A 201 -58.16 -36.21 2.08
N PHE A 202 -56.91 -36.42 1.73
CA PHE A 202 -55.79 -35.76 2.42
C PHE A 202 -54.73 -35.32 1.42
N VAL A 203 -53.94 -34.31 1.81
CA VAL A 203 -52.75 -33.83 1.12
C VAL A 203 -51.63 -33.75 2.10
N ALA A 204 -50.44 -34.30 1.76
CA ALA A 204 -49.22 -34.23 2.56
C ALA A 204 -48.16 -33.42 1.82
N GLY A 205 -47.38 -32.67 2.52
CA GLY A 205 -46.34 -31.86 1.95
C GLY A 205 -45.44 -31.24 2.99
N VAL A 206 -44.53 -30.43 2.53
CA VAL A 206 -43.51 -29.73 3.35
C VAL A 206 -43.58 -28.23 3.04
N VAL A 207 -43.48 -27.40 4.09
CA VAL A 207 -43.51 -25.92 4.01
C VAL A 207 -42.36 -25.36 4.82
N PRO A 208 -41.72 -24.22 4.41
CA PRO A 208 -40.73 -23.52 5.22
C PRO A 208 -41.29 -23.11 6.57
N ARG A 209 -40.54 -23.35 7.68
CA ARG A 209 -40.98 -23.11 9.04
C ARG A 209 -41.47 -21.69 9.27
N GLU A 210 -40.81 -20.72 8.69
CA GLU A 210 -41.14 -19.29 8.81
C GLU A 210 -42.54 -18.95 8.28
N ARG A 211 -43.03 -19.71 7.29
CA ARG A 211 -44.33 -19.49 6.63
C ARG A 211 -45.47 -20.26 7.24
N VAL A 212 -45.19 -21.19 8.15
CA VAL A 212 -46.21 -22.07 8.78
C VAL A 212 -47.33 -21.29 9.47
N PRO A 213 -47.07 -20.24 10.30
CA PRO A 213 -48.18 -19.54 10.99
C PRO A 213 -49.10 -18.78 10.05
N ALA A 214 -48.55 -18.27 8.93
CA ALA A 214 -49.35 -17.60 7.90
C ALA A 214 -50.12 -18.61 7.04
N PHE A 215 -49.52 -19.75 6.73
CA PHE A 215 -50.11 -20.86 6.00
C PHE A 215 -51.32 -21.45 6.76
N GLU A 216 -51.20 -21.72 8.07
CA GLU A 216 -52.27 -22.24 8.92
C GLU A 216 -53.47 -21.28 8.94
N ARG A 217 -53.24 -19.98 9.17
CA ARG A 217 -54.27 -18.94 9.17
C ARG A 217 -55.01 -18.84 7.82
N MET A 218 -54.28 -18.95 6.71
CA MET A 218 -54.85 -18.88 5.40
C MET A 218 -55.68 -20.11 5.06
N LEU A 219 -55.21 -21.33 5.40
CA LEU A 219 -55.94 -22.56 5.25
C LEU A 219 -57.24 -22.53 6.07
N TRP A 220 -57.19 -22.07 7.32
CA TRP A 220 -58.38 -21.93 8.14
C TRP A 220 -59.44 -20.97 7.54
N ARG A 221 -59.00 -19.83 7.03
CA ARG A 221 -59.87 -18.83 6.40
C ARG A 221 -60.53 -19.34 5.13
N ILE A 222 -59.82 -20.01 4.27
CA ILE A 222 -60.34 -20.50 2.97
C ILE A 222 -61.23 -21.72 3.14
N SER A 223 -60.93 -22.59 4.09
CA SER A 223 -61.70 -23.80 4.38
C SER A 223 -62.92 -23.53 5.26
N ARG A 224 -63.03 -22.34 5.89
CA ARG A 224 -64.04 -22.00 6.90
C ARG A 224 -64.07 -23.02 8.06
N GLY A 225 -62.92 -23.54 8.45
CA GLY A 225 -62.74 -24.53 9.50
C GLY A 225 -62.98 -26.01 9.07
N ASN A 226 -63.22 -26.28 7.78
CA ASN A 226 -63.48 -27.65 7.28
C ASN A 226 -62.22 -28.41 6.81
N VAL A 227 -60.99 -27.94 7.23
CA VAL A 227 -59.71 -28.63 7.01
C VAL A 227 -59.08 -28.89 8.34
N PHE A 228 -58.68 -30.13 8.58
CA PHE A 228 -57.91 -30.51 9.73
C PHE A 228 -56.43 -30.61 9.35
N LEU A 229 -55.57 -29.75 9.96
CA LEU A 229 -54.17 -29.69 9.71
C LEU A 229 -53.36 -30.32 10.85
N ARG A 230 -52.49 -31.26 10.53
CA ARG A 230 -51.45 -31.75 11.44
C ARG A 230 -50.09 -31.32 10.90
N GLN A 231 -49.23 -30.92 11.82
CA GLN A 231 -47.88 -30.42 11.47
C GLN A 231 -46.88 -31.07 12.40
N ALA A 232 -45.67 -31.35 11.90
CA ALA A 232 -44.54 -31.83 12.63
C ALA A 232 -43.29 -31.14 12.14
N GLU A 233 -42.50 -30.59 13.06
CA GLU A 233 -41.24 -30.00 12.73
C GLU A 233 -40.20 -31.07 12.38
N LEU A 234 -39.30 -30.74 11.43
CA LEU A 234 -38.14 -31.56 11.15
C LEU A 234 -37.08 -31.29 12.21
N GLU A 235 -36.51 -32.35 12.75
CA GLU A 235 -35.49 -32.27 13.80
C GLU A 235 -34.10 -31.87 13.26
N GLU A 236 -33.82 -32.25 12.01
CA GLU A 236 -32.58 -31.95 11.32
C GLU A 236 -32.81 -30.85 10.30
N PRO A 237 -31.92 -29.83 10.21
CA PRO A 237 -31.94 -28.81 9.15
C PRO A 237 -31.65 -29.48 7.81
N LEU A 238 -32.29 -29.00 6.75
CA LEU A 238 -32.02 -29.42 5.38
C LEU A 238 -31.11 -28.37 4.69
N GLU A 239 -30.12 -28.82 3.92
CA GLU A 239 -29.27 -27.93 3.13
C GLU A 239 -29.95 -27.50 1.83
N ASP A 240 -29.86 -26.20 1.51
CA ASP A 240 -30.27 -25.67 0.20
C ASP A 240 -29.29 -26.13 -0.88
N PRO A 241 -29.74 -26.78 -1.95
CA PRO A 241 -28.85 -27.23 -3.02
C PRO A 241 -28.12 -26.11 -3.75
N ALA A 242 -28.66 -24.89 -3.76
CA ALA A 242 -28.08 -23.74 -4.48
C ALA A 242 -27.13 -22.90 -3.61
N THR A 243 -27.52 -22.61 -2.35
CA THR A 243 -26.78 -21.70 -1.49
C THR A 243 -25.95 -22.41 -0.39
N GLY A 244 -26.28 -23.70 -0.11
CA GLY A 244 -25.66 -24.46 0.99
C GLY A 244 -26.11 -24.02 2.38
N ASN A 245 -27.10 -23.12 2.48
CA ASN A 245 -27.61 -22.64 3.75
C ASN A 245 -28.57 -23.67 4.38
N GLU A 246 -28.62 -23.68 5.72
CA GLU A 246 -29.57 -24.52 6.46
C GLU A 246 -31.00 -23.99 6.32
N ILE A 247 -31.93 -24.85 5.84
CA ILE A 247 -33.34 -24.53 5.73
C ILE A 247 -34.14 -25.38 6.71
N TYR A 248 -34.92 -24.72 7.56
CA TYR A 248 -35.84 -25.37 8.46
C TYR A 248 -37.20 -25.50 7.81
N LYS A 249 -37.70 -26.76 7.68
CA LYS A 249 -38.99 -27.08 7.06
C LYS A 249 -39.87 -27.81 8.07
N THR A 250 -41.19 -27.75 7.82
CA THR A 250 -42.19 -28.43 8.64
C THR A 250 -43.04 -29.30 7.72
N VAL A 251 -43.24 -30.55 8.07
CA VAL A 251 -44.13 -31.48 7.39
C VAL A 251 -45.58 -31.22 7.83
N PHE A 252 -46.48 -31.18 6.92
CA PHE A 252 -47.90 -31.05 7.20
C PHE A 252 -48.72 -32.11 6.47
N VAL A 253 -49.83 -32.53 7.08
CA VAL A 253 -50.85 -33.34 6.49
C VAL A 253 -52.18 -32.65 6.72
N ALA A 254 -52.90 -32.32 5.63
CA ALA A 254 -54.18 -31.65 5.67
C ALA A 254 -55.28 -32.62 5.22
N PHE A 255 -56.28 -32.86 6.09
CA PHE A 255 -57.42 -33.70 5.84
C PHE A 255 -58.64 -32.82 5.48
N PHE A 256 -59.36 -33.17 4.43
CA PHE A 256 -60.50 -32.41 3.96
C PHE A 256 -61.56 -33.34 3.30
N GLN A 257 -62.78 -32.84 3.11
CA GLN A 257 -63.85 -33.56 2.45
C GLN A 257 -64.35 -32.82 1.19
N GLY A 258 -64.32 -33.50 0.04
CA GLY A 258 -64.83 -32.98 -1.24
C GLY A 258 -63.73 -32.41 -2.17
N GLU A 259 -63.91 -32.59 -3.46
CA GLU A 259 -62.98 -32.25 -4.50
C GLU A 259 -62.75 -30.72 -4.66
N GLN A 260 -63.81 -29.91 -4.45
CA GLN A 260 -63.66 -28.45 -4.53
C GLN A 260 -62.71 -27.90 -3.44
N LEU A 261 -62.78 -28.48 -2.24
CA LEU A 261 -61.90 -28.07 -1.15
C LEU A 261 -60.47 -28.52 -1.41
N LYS A 262 -60.28 -29.70 -1.99
CA LYS A 262 -58.95 -30.19 -2.42
C LYS A 262 -58.25 -29.20 -3.37
N HIS A 263 -58.99 -28.71 -4.35
CA HIS A 263 -58.43 -27.76 -5.32
C HIS A 263 -58.05 -26.44 -4.66
N ARG A 264 -58.87 -25.93 -3.72
CA ARG A 264 -58.55 -24.69 -2.99
C ARG A 264 -57.33 -24.88 -2.06
N VAL A 265 -57.24 -26.00 -1.34
CA VAL A 265 -56.10 -26.34 -0.49
C VAL A 265 -54.82 -26.44 -1.32
N LYS A 266 -54.83 -27.14 -2.45
CA LYS A 266 -53.68 -27.23 -3.34
C LYS A 266 -53.26 -25.84 -3.84
N LYS A 267 -54.20 -24.95 -4.17
CA LYS A 267 -53.89 -23.58 -4.63
C LYS A 267 -53.25 -22.72 -3.51
N VAL A 268 -53.70 -22.86 -2.26
CA VAL A 268 -53.09 -22.17 -1.13
C VAL A 268 -51.67 -22.68 -0.90
N CYS A 269 -51.48 -23.98 -0.85
CA CYS A 269 -50.19 -24.61 -0.65
C CYS A 269 -49.19 -24.18 -1.77
N SER A 270 -49.63 -24.13 -3.01
CA SER A 270 -48.79 -23.61 -4.12
C SER A 270 -48.37 -22.14 -3.89
N GLY A 271 -49.26 -21.28 -3.35
CA GLY A 271 -48.96 -19.91 -3.05
C GLY A 271 -47.93 -19.72 -1.90
N PHE A 272 -47.78 -20.70 -1.03
CA PHE A 272 -46.78 -20.73 0.02
C PHE A 272 -45.52 -21.53 -0.33
N HIS A 273 -45.33 -21.91 -1.59
CA HIS A 273 -44.22 -22.75 -2.08
C HIS A 273 -44.08 -24.06 -1.30
N ALA A 274 -45.22 -24.69 -0.97
CA ALA A 274 -45.22 -26.00 -0.35
C ALA A 274 -44.96 -27.09 -1.39
N SER A 275 -44.06 -28.01 -1.11
CA SER A 275 -43.77 -29.18 -1.90
C SER A 275 -44.81 -30.27 -1.58
N PHE A 276 -45.43 -30.85 -2.62
CA PHE A 276 -46.42 -31.92 -2.43
C PHE A 276 -45.82 -33.27 -2.70
N TYR A 277 -46.21 -34.23 -1.84
CA TYR A 277 -45.76 -35.60 -1.98
C TYR A 277 -46.93 -36.55 -1.93
N GLN A 278 -46.90 -37.57 -2.83
CA GLN A 278 -47.89 -38.60 -2.84
C GLN A 278 -47.65 -39.57 -1.67
N CYS A 279 -48.58 -39.64 -0.77
CA CYS A 279 -48.56 -40.55 0.36
C CYS A 279 -49.70 -41.60 0.23
N PRO A 280 -49.40 -42.92 0.06
CA PRO A 280 -50.40 -43.97 -0.03
C PRO A 280 -51.20 -44.12 1.26
N SER A 281 -52.47 -44.46 1.13
CA SER A 281 -53.36 -44.70 2.27
C SER A 281 -53.03 -45.98 3.02
N SER A 282 -52.53 -47.01 2.31
CA SER A 282 -52.18 -48.33 2.90
C SER A 282 -50.86 -48.28 3.69
N HIS A 283 -50.86 -48.87 4.87
CA HIS A 283 -49.68 -48.97 5.74
C HIS A 283 -48.55 -49.79 5.12
N THR A 284 -48.89 -50.93 4.46
CA THR A 284 -47.91 -51.81 3.79
C THR A 284 -47.23 -51.13 2.64
N GLN A 285 -47.96 -50.41 1.81
CA GLN A 285 -47.43 -49.66 0.70
C GLN A 285 -46.53 -48.50 1.14
N ARG A 286 -46.88 -47.80 2.27
CA ARG A 286 -46.03 -46.77 2.84
C ARG A 286 -44.68 -47.32 3.32
N GLN A 287 -44.70 -48.51 4.01
CA GLN A 287 -43.45 -49.15 4.45
C GLN A 287 -42.55 -49.63 3.29
N GLU A 288 -43.16 -50.19 2.23
CA GLU A 288 -42.41 -50.59 1.04
C GLU A 288 -41.79 -49.39 0.32
N LEU A 289 -42.54 -48.29 0.16
CA LEU A 289 -42.04 -47.04 -0.38
C LEU A 289 -40.94 -46.46 0.50
N LEU A 290 -41.11 -46.43 1.84
CA LEU A 290 -40.08 -45.92 2.76
C LEU A 290 -38.79 -46.72 2.64
N LYS A 291 -38.91 -48.06 2.56
CA LYS A 291 -37.73 -48.93 2.35
C LYS A 291 -37.02 -48.62 1.04
N GLY A 292 -37.82 -48.48 -0.05
CA GLY A 292 -37.27 -48.15 -1.36
C GLY A 292 -36.62 -46.78 -1.41
N ILE A 293 -37.19 -45.76 -0.71
CA ILE A 293 -36.59 -44.41 -0.63
C ILE A 293 -35.33 -44.43 0.21
N LYS A 294 -35.29 -45.17 1.33
CA LYS A 294 -34.04 -45.30 2.10
C LYS A 294 -32.91 -45.92 1.31
N THR A 295 -33.20 -46.93 0.48
CA THR A 295 -32.19 -47.51 -0.44
C THR A 295 -31.74 -46.49 -1.48
N ARG A 296 -32.66 -45.77 -2.13
CA ARG A 296 -32.34 -44.74 -3.12
C ARG A 296 -31.57 -43.58 -2.52
N LEU A 297 -31.88 -43.18 -1.28
CA LEU A 297 -31.11 -42.14 -0.56
C LEU A 297 -29.70 -42.59 -0.26
N ALA A 298 -29.51 -43.86 0.13
CA ALA A 298 -28.15 -44.40 0.35
C ALA A 298 -27.35 -44.45 -0.95
N ASP A 299 -27.97 -44.90 -2.07
CA ASP A 299 -27.33 -44.92 -3.38
C ASP A 299 -26.98 -43.50 -3.85
N LEU A 300 -27.93 -42.56 -3.70
CA LEU A 300 -27.69 -41.17 -4.09
C LEU A 300 -26.59 -40.49 -3.24
N ASN A 301 -26.55 -40.81 -1.96
CA ASN A 301 -25.49 -40.30 -1.08
C ASN A 301 -24.12 -40.85 -1.48
N LEU A 302 -24.03 -42.11 -1.88
CA LEU A 302 -22.82 -42.72 -2.43
C LEU A 302 -22.37 -41.99 -3.69
N VAL A 303 -23.28 -41.75 -4.64
CA VAL A 303 -23.00 -41.01 -5.89
C VAL A 303 -22.59 -39.56 -5.59
N LEU A 304 -23.25 -38.90 -4.64
CA LEU A 304 -22.87 -37.54 -4.22
C LEU A 304 -21.44 -37.50 -3.66
N ASN A 305 -21.09 -38.45 -2.81
CA ASN A 305 -19.73 -38.53 -2.25
C ASN A 305 -18.70 -38.82 -3.35
N GLN A 306 -19.00 -39.74 -4.25
CA GLN A 306 -18.13 -40.03 -5.40
C GLN A 306 -17.95 -38.80 -6.32
N THR A 307 -19.03 -38.06 -6.59
CA THR A 307 -18.96 -36.82 -7.38
C THR A 307 -18.14 -35.74 -6.67
N ARG A 308 -18.30 -35.62 -5.35
CA ARG A 308 -17.49 -34.71 -4.53
C ARG A 308 -16.01 -35.09 -4.55
N ASP A 309 -15.68 -36.37 -4.35
CA ASP A 309 -14.30 -36.87 -4.37
C ASP A 309 -13.66 -36.71 -5.73
N HIS A 310 -14.42 -36.93 -6.81
CA HIS A 310 -13.96 -36.70 -8.17
C HIS A 310 -13.70 -35.20 -8.41
N LYS A 311 -14.66 -34.32 -8.04
CA LYS A 311 -14.48 -32.86 -8.12
C LYS A 311 -13.22 -32.42 -7.35
N GLN A 312 -13.03 -32.90 -6.11
CA GLN A 312 -11.84 -32.59 -5.33
C GLN A 312 -10.54 -33.07 -5.96
N THR A 313 -10.54 -34.24 -6.58
CA THR A 313 -9.37 -34.80 -7.27
C THR A 313 -9.00 -33.94 -8.49
N VAL A 314 -9.99 -33.55 -9.28
CA VAL A 314 -9.79 -32.64 -10.42
C VAL A 314 -9.26 -31.29 -9.94
N LEU A 315 -9.91 -30.69 -8.93
CA LEU A 315 -9.49 -29.38 -8.39
C LEU A 315 -8.08 -29.43 -7.78
N ARG A 316 -7.67 -30.52 -7.14
CA ARG A 316 -6.29 -30.67 -6.63
C ARG A 316 -5.27 -30.73 -7.75
N SER A 317 -5.55 -31.49 -8.81
CA SER A 317 -4.63 -31.56 -9.96
C SER A 317 -4.51 -30.23 -10.71
N VAL A 318 -5.58 -29.42 -10.69
CA VAL A 318 -5.61 -28.08 -11.29
C VAL A 318 -4.90 -27.08 -10.37
N ALA A 319 -5.10 -27.16 -9.04
CA ALA A 319 -4.48 -26.27 -8.07
C ALA A 319 -2.95 -26.29 -8.11
N GLU A 320 -2.35 -27.43 -8.37
CA GLU A 320 -0.89 -27.56 -8.54
C GLU A 320 -0.34 -26.74 -9.72
N LYS A 321 -1.14 -26.55 -10.76
CA LYS A 321 -0.73 -25.84 -11.99
C LYS A 321 -1.28 -24.44 -12.10
N LEU A 322 -2.25 -24.09 -11.28
CA LEU A 322 -3.02 -22.84 -11.37
C LEU A 322 -2.12 -21.61 -11.31
N HIS A 323 -1.22 -21.55 -10.33
CA HIS A 323 -0.26 -20.45 -10.20
C HIS A 323 0.60 -20.28 -11.45
N GLY A 324 1.12 -21.38 -11.99
CA GLY A 324 1.93 -21.35 -13.24
C GLY A 324 1.15 -20.81 -14.43
N TRP A 325 -0.10 -21.21 -14.60
CA TRP A 325 -0.96 -20.74 -15.69
C TRP A 325 -1.32 -19.27 -15.54
N THR A 326 -1.60 -18.82 -14.32
CA THR A 326 -1.89 -17.41 -14.04
C THR A 326 -0.70 -16.52 -14.41
N VAL A 327 0.52 -16.91 -14.02
CA VAL A 327 1.75 -16.20 -14.41
C VAL A 327 1.94 -16.18 -15.92
N GLN A 328 1.72 -17.31 -16.61
CA GLN A 328 1.86 -17.38 -18.06
C GLN A 328 0.86 -16.50 -18.80
N VAL A 329 -0.41 -16.49 -18.38
CA VAL A 329 -1.45 -15.65 -19.00
C VAL A 329 -1.17 -14.17 -18.77
N ARG A 330 -0.72 -13.78 -17.57
CA ARG A 330 -0.33 -12.40 -17.26
C ARG A 330 0.87 -11.93 -18.10
N LYS A 331 1.91 -12.75 -18.22
CA LYS A 331 3.05 -12.46 -19.09
C LYS A 331 2.60 -12.28 -20.55
N MET A 332 1.76 -13.15 -21.04
CA MET A 332 1.22 -13.10 -22.39
C MET A 332 0.40 -11.82 -22.63
N LYS A 333 -0.48 -11.47 -21.71
CA LYS A 333 -1.26 -10.22 -21.73
C LYS A 333 -0.35 -8.99 -21.80
N ALA A 334 0.69 -8.95 -20.96
CA ALA A 334 1.68 -7.88 -20.96
C ALA A 334 2.43 -7.76 -22.29
N ILE A 335 2.81 -8.89 -22.90
CA ILE A 335 3.46 -8.88 -24.23
C ILE A 335 2.55 -8.28 -25.30
N TYR A 336 1.27 -8.69 -25.35
CA TYR A 336 0.34 -8.14 -26.33
C TYR A 336 -0.01 -6.67 -26.10
N HIS A 337 -0.07 -6.23 -24.84
CA HIS A 337 -0.18 -4.81 -24.52
C HIS A 337 1.01 -4.02 -25.05
N THR A 338 2.21 -4.53 -24.87
CA THR A 338 3.44 -3.89 -25.39
C THR A 338 3.48 -3.88 -26.91
N LEU A 339 3.06 -4.96 -27.57
CA LEU A 339 2.97 -5.02 -29.03
C LEU A 339 1.95 -4.02 -29.62
N ASN A 340 0.92 -3.66 -28.88
CA ASN A 340 -0.03 -2.62 -29.27
C ASN A 340 0.57 -1.18 -29.24
N LEU A 341 1.73 -0.99 -28.60
CA LEU A 341 2.45 0.29 -28.63
C LEU A 341 3.25 0.47 -29.91
N PHE A 342 3.51 -0.61 -30.65
CA PHE A 342 4.35 -0.61 -31.84
C PHE A 342 3.58 -0.11 -33.06
N ASN A 343 4.25 0.71 -33.89
CA ASN A 343 3.73 1.08 -35.19
C ASN A 343 3.96 -0.05 -36.18
N MET A 344 3.01 -0.27 -37.09
CA MET A 344 3.11 -1.26 -38.13
C MET A 344 3.08 -0.58 -39.49
N ASP A 345 4.23 -0.55 -40.15
CA ASP A 345 4.31 -0.07 -41.52
C ASP A 345 3.94 -1.19 -42.50
N VAL A 346 2.72 -1.11 -43.04
CA VAL A 346 2.19 -2.08 -44.02
C VAL A 346 2.93 -1.97 -45.37
N THR A 347 3.52 -0.83 -45.67
CA THR A 347 4.16 -0.54 -46.96
C THR A 347 5.55 -1.14 -47.06
N LYS A 348 6.26 -1.34 -45.96
CA LYS A 348 7.63 -1.87 -45.89
C LYS A 348 7.69 -3.30 -45.39
N ASN A 349 7.05 -4.25 -46.05
CA ASN A 349 7.08 -5.69 -45.74
C ASN A 349 6.60 -6.03 -44.29
N ALA A 350 5.62 -5.28 -43.78
CA ALA A 350 4.97 -5.53 -42.49
C ALA A 350 5.95 -5.64 -41.30
N SER A 351 7.00 -4.83 -41.24
CA SER A 351 7.87 -4.74 -40.09
C SER A 351 7.18 -3.95 -38.96
N LEU A 352 7.33 -4.43 -37.72
CA LEU A 352 6.91 -3.72 -36.51
C LEU A 352 8.03 -2.75 -36.10
N GLU A 353 7.71 -1.47 -35.98
CA GLU A 353 8.62 -0.41 -35.59
C GLU A 353 8.28 0.04 -34.16
N SER A 354 9.28 0.19 -33.32
CA SER A 354 9.14 0.72 -31.97
C SER A 354 10.31 1.60 -31.60
N TYR A 355 10.03 2.68 -30.86
CA TYR A 355 11.05 3.47 -30.21
C TYR A 355 11.17 3.05 -28.75
N CYS A 356 12.39 2.81 -28.30
CA CYS A 356 12.63 2.36 -26.95
C CYS A 356 13.84 3.06 -26.31
N TRP A 357 13.72 3.35 -25.01
CA TRP A 357 14.82 3.82 -24.20
C TRP A 357 15.57 2.62 -23.62
N LEU A 358 16.88 2.60 -23.83
CA LEU A 358 17.78 1.58 -23.30
C LEU A 358 18.92 2.25 -22.52
N PRO A 359 19.35 1.69 -21.38
CA PRO A 359 20.63 2.06 -20.78
C PRO A 359 21.75 1.78 -21.79
N ASP A 360 22.76 2.66 -21.87
CA ASP A 360 23.85 2.50 -22.83
C ASP A 360 24.54 1.14 -22.64
N LEU A 361 24.33 0.27 -23.61
CA LEU A 361 24.80 -1.11 -23.65
C LEU A 361 26.19 -1.25 -24.31
N SER A 362 27.03 -0.23 -24.29
CA SER A 362 28.35 -0.29 -24.90
C SER A 362 29.20 -1.48 -24.45
N ASN A 363 28.83 -2.12 -23.33
CA ASN A 363 29.52 -3.30 -22.80
C ASN A 363 28.71 -4.60 -22.78
N GLN A 364 27.40 -4.63 -23.10
CA GLN A 364 26.55 -5.83 -23.00
C GLN A 364 25.96 -6.34 -24.34
N GLY A 365 26.26 -5.72 -25.46
CA GLY A 365 25.70 -6.03 -26.80
C GLY A 365 26.03 -7.40 -27.39
N LYS A 366 26.55 -8.37 -26.62
CA LYS A 366 26.90 -9.71 -27.10
C LYS A 366 26.05 -10.87 -26.62
N ALA A 367 25.01 -10.62 -25.82
CA ALA A 367 24.31 -11.69 -25.10
C ALA A 367 22.90 -12.07 -25.64
N VAL A 368 22.34 -11.38 -26.62
CA VAL A 368 21.04 -11.75 -27.21
C VAL A 368 21.28 -12.46 -28.55
N GLY A 369 21.58 -13.77 -28.47
CA GLY A 369 21.70 -14.66 -29.60
C GLY A 369 20.34 -15.03 -30.20
N SER A 370 19.65 -14.11 -30.87
CA SER A 370 18.54 -14.47 -31.74
C SER A 370 19.04 -14.73 -33.15
N SER A 371 18.61 -15.82 -33.77
CA SER A 371 18.99 -16.22 -35.14
C SER A 371 18.34 -15.37 -36.24
N ILE A 372 17.54 -14.37 -35.89
CA ILE A 372 16.82 -13.50 -36.83
C ILE A 372 17.37 -12.09 -36.70
N PRO A 373 17.79 -11.43 -37.80
CA PRO A 373 18.33 -10.09 -37.73
C PRO A 373 17.22 -9.08 -37.47
N SER A 374 17.08 -8.68 -36.19
CA SER A 374 16.36 -7.45 -35.80
C SER A 374 17.35 -6.29 -35.89
N PHE A 375 16.92 -5.17 -36.47
CA PHE A 375 17.75 -3.98 -36.60
C PHE A 375 17.47 -3.05 -35.43
N LEU A 376 18.54 -2.65 -34.76
CA LEU A 376 18.52 -1.67 -33.68
C LEU A 376 19.36 -0.48 -34.10
N ASN A 377 18.72 0.65 -34.39
CA ASN A 377 19.37 1.90 -34.71
C ASN A 377 19.34 2.85 -33.54
N VAL A 378 20.46 3.42 -33.14
CA VAL A 378 20.51 4.49 -32.14
C VAL A 378 20.19 5.82 -32.82
N ILE A 379 19.21 6.56 -32.28
CA ILE A 379 18.76 7.84 -32.77
C ILE A 379 19.24 8.94 -31.82
N GLU A 380 19.88 9.97 -32.41
CA GLU A 380 20.16 11.18 -31.66
C GLU A 380 18.89 12.02 -31.52
N THR A 381 18.47 12.25 -30.28
CA THR A 381 17.28 13.03 -29.95
C THR A 381 17.63 14.23 -29.09
N LYS A 382 16.88 15.31 -29.23
CA LYS A 382 16.95 16.48 -28.35
C LYS A 382 16.04 16.34 -27.12
N GLU A 383 15.19 15.33 -27.09
CA GLU A 383 14.29 15.06 -25.93
C GLU A 383 15.11 14.64 -24.72
N ASN A 384 14.67 15.05 -23.54
CA ASN A 384 15.28 14.62 -22.28
C ASN A 384 14.97 13.15 -22.02
N PRO A 385 15.99 12.29 -21.88
CA PRO A 385 15.79 10.87 -21.59
C PRO A 385 15.19 10.65 -20.19
N PRO A 386 14.58 9.48 -19.94
CA PRO A 386 14.13 9.10 -18.61
C PRO A 386 15.34 8.91 -17.68
N THR A 387 15.12 9.15 -16.38
CA THR A 387 16.13 9.01 -15.35
C THR A 387 16.11 7.63 -14.74
N PHE A 388 17.22 6.90 -14.81
CA PHE A 388 17.38 5.58 -14.24
C PHE A 388 18.55 5.55 -13.26
N HIS A 389 18.26 5.15 -12.01
CA HIS A 389 19.26 4.89 -11.00
C HIS A 389 19.26 3.40 -10.67
N ARG A 390 20.38 2.72 -10.85
CA ARG A 390 20.54 1.32 -10.48
C ARG A 390 20.66 1.23 -8.96
N THR A 391 19.68 0.56 -8.34
CA THR A 391 19.59 0.41 -6.89
C THR A 391 19.84 -1.02 -6.46
N ASN A 392 20.36 -1.18 -5.25
CA ASN A 392 20.48 -2.46 -4.55
C ASN A 392 19.41 -2.53 -3.46
N LYS A 393 19.16 -3.69 -2.88
CA LYS A 393 18.22 -3.87 -1.75
C LYS A 393 18.46 -2.88 -0.59
N PHE A 394 19.72 -2.46 -0.39
CA PHE A 394 20.08 -1.49 0.65
C PHE A 394 19.75 -0.05 0.24
N THR A 395 20.06 0.35 -1.00
CA THR A 395 19.91 1.72 -1.49
C THR A 395 18.51 2.02 -2.00
N GLU A 396 17.70 1.01 -2.30
CA GLU A 396 16.35 1.13 -2.82
C GLU A 396 15.45 1.97 -1.90
N GLY A 397 15.48 1.72 -0.58
CA GLY A 397 14.68 2.49 0.37
C GLY A 397 15.02 3.97 0.38
N PHE A 398 16.31 4.32 0.32
CA PHE A 398 16.77 5.71 0.27
C PHE A 398 16.44 6.39 -1.07
N GLN A 399 16.54 5.64 -2.17
CA GLN A 399 16.17 6.15 -3.48
C GLN A 399 14.66 6.43 -3.57
N ASN A 400 13.83 5.54 -3.06
CA ASN A 400 12.37 5.73 -3.00
C ASN A 400 11.98 6.93 -2.14
N LEU A 401 12.72 7.18 -1.05
CA LEU A 401 12.53 8.35 -0.21
C LEU A 401 12.77 9.66 -0.96
N ILE A 402 13.77 9.69 -1.83
CA ILE A 402 14.11 10.86 -2.65
C ILE A 402 13.14 10.99 -3.82
N ASP A 403 12.80 9.90 -4.48
CA ASP A 403 11.85 9.88 -5.60
C ASP A 403 10.44 10.34 -5.17
N SER A 404 10.10 10.19 -3.89
CA SER A 404 8.87 10.74 -3.31
C SER A 404 8.83 12.28 -3.29
N TYR A 405 9.97 12.95 -3.27
CA TYR A 405 10.06 14.41 -3.41
C TYR A 405 9.92 14.85 -4.86
N GLY A 406 10.59 14.16 -5.78
CA GLY A 406 10.59 14.40 -7.20
C GLY A 406 11.67 13.53 -7.87
N ILE A 407 11.46 13.24 -9.15
CA ILE A 407 12.40 12.43 -9.90
C ILE A 407 13.50 13.34 -10.46
N ALA A 408 14.76 12.96 -10.29
CA ALA A 408 15.90 13.74 -10.76
C ALA A 408 15.80 14.04 -12.27
N CYS A 409 16.27 15.20 -12.68
CA CYS A 409 16.52 15.46 -14.09
C CYS A 409 17.61 14.52 -14.63
N TYR A 410 17.60 14.29 -15.92
CA TYR A 410 18.61 13.44 -16.55
C TYR A 410 20.03 13.89 -16.23
N ARG A 411 20.85 12.98 -15.69
CA ARG A 411 22.27 13.21 -15.30
C ARG A 411 22.47 14.21 -14.17
N GLU A 412 21.45 14.56 -13.42
CA GLU A 412 21.58 15.33 -12.19
C GLU A 412 22.25 14.52 -11.08
N VAL A 413 22.92 15.17 -10.12
CA VAL A 413 23.53 14.49 -8.98
C VAL A 413 22.46 13.80 -8.14
N ASN A 414 22.64 12.52 -7.89
CA ASN A 414 21.74 11.74 -7.05
C ASN A 414 22.03 11.99 -5.56
N PRO A 415 21.11 12.59 -4.79
CA PRO A 415 21.30 12.83 -3.36
C PRO A 415 21.21 11.56 -2.51
N ALA A 416 20.72 10.41 -3.05
CA ALA A 416 20.52 9.18 -2.28
C ALA A 416 21.75 8.69 -1.53
N LEU A 417 22.93 8.77 -2.15
CA LEU A 417 24.18 8.32 -1.54
C LEU A 417 24.55 9.13 -0.30
N TYR A 418 24.30 10.43 -0.33
CA TYR A 418 24.56 11.31 0.80
C TYR A 418 23.49 11.17 1.89
N THR A 419 22.26 10.95 1.47
CA THR A 419 21.11 10.73 2.36
C THR A 419 21.25 9.48 3.21
N ILE A 420 21.98 8.46 2.76
CA ILE A 420 22.29 7.24 3.54
C ILE A 420 22.93 7.60 4.89
N ILE A 421 23.77 8.63 4.93
CA ILE A 421 24.46 9.06 6.15
C ILE A 421 23.74 10.22 6.83
N THR A 422 23.36 11.24 6.07
CA THR A 422 22.82 12.49 6.62
C THR A 422 21.43 12.32 7.21
N PHE A 423 20.58 11.52 6.60
CA PHE A 423 19.22 11.31 7.09
C PHE A 423 19.16 10.57 8.44
N PRO A 424 19.79 9.39 8.60
CA PRO A 424 19.83 8.71 9.89
C PRO A 424 20.54 9.54 10.97
N PHE A 425 21.56 10.31 10.59
CA PHE A 425 22.29 11.16 11.54
C PHE A 425 21.41 12.30 12.08
N LEU A 426 20.70 13.03 11.22
CA LEU A 426 19.80 14.10 11.66
C LEU A 426 18.62 13.55 12.47
N PHE A 427 18.08 12.39 12.09
CA PHE A 427 17.11 11.68 12.90
C PHE A 427 17.66 11.38 14.30
N ALA A 428 18.85 10.85 14.37
CA ALA A 428 19.49 10.49 15.62
C ALA A 428 19.74 11.72 16.52
N VAL A 429 20.11 12.87 15.94
CA VAL A 429 20.26 14.12 16.69
C VAL A 429 18.95 14.56 17.34
N MET A 430 17.82 14.35 16.65
CA MET A 430 16.48 14.62 17.21
C MET A 430 16.09 13.62 18.29
N PHE A 431 16.31 12.32 18.02
CA PHE A 431 15.87 11.23 18.88
C PHE A 431 16.75 11.03 20.11
N GLY A 432 18.07 11.13 19.98
CA GLY A 432 19.10 11.30 21.00
C GLY A 432 19.08 10.47 22.28
N ASP A 433 18.51 9.24 22.27
CA ASP A 433 18.48 8.31 23.41
C ASP A 433 19.01 6.93 23.00
N ALA A 434 20.05 6.45 23.69
CA ALA A 434 20.68 5.18 23.39
C ALA A 434 19.77 3.98 23.70
N GLY A 435 18.97 4.05 24.75
CA GLY A 435 18.05 2.98 25.14
C GLY A 435 16.93 2.81 24.13
N HIS A 436 16.29 3.89 23.72
CA HIS A 436 15.24 3.87 22.70
C HIS A 436 15.80 3.50 21.32
N GLY A 437 17.02 3.96 20.97
CA GLY A 437 17.71 3.54 19.75
C GLY A 437 17.98 2.03 19.70
N PHE A 438 18.33 1.42 20.85
CA PHE A 438 18.48 -0.03 20.94
C PHE A 438 17.16 -0.79 20.76
N LEU A 439 16.06 -0.26 21.27
CA LEU A 439 14.72 -0.83 21.01
C LEU A 439 14.37 -0.80 19.54
N ILE A 440 14.64 0.32 18.84
CA ILE A 440 14.44 0.40 17.37
C ILE A 440 15.27 -0.65 16.64
N LEU A 441 16.52 -0.85 17.05
CA LEU A 441 17.40 -1.84 16.45
C LEU A 441 16.87 -3.27 16.61
N ILE A 442 16.41 -3.64 17.82
CA ILE A 442 15.80 -4.95 18.08
C ILE A 442 14.54 -5.16 17.24
N PHE A 443 13.70 -4.14 17.13
CA PHE A 443 12.46 -4.18 16.34
C PHE A 443 12.73 -4.54 14.88
N VAL A 444 13.77 -3.97 14.28
CA VAL A 444 14.17 -4.28 12.88
C VAL A 444 14.67 -5.72 12.74
N LEU A 445 15.38 -6.25 13.74
CA LEU A 445 15.93 -7.61 13.69
C LEU A 445 14.84 -8.69 13.80
N GLN A 446 13.71 -8.40 14.40
CA GLN A 446 12.65 -9.40 14.67
C GLN A 446 11.69 -9.65 13.49
N GLN A 447 11.76 -8.93 12.38
CA GLN A 447 10.92 -9.11 11.16
C GLN A 447 9.40 -9.22 11.40
N ILE A 448 8.89 -8.65 12.48
CA ILE A 448 7.52 -8.88 12.95
C ILE A 448 6.46 -8.26 12.03
N TRP A 449 6.80 -7.23 11.25
CA TRP A 449 5.85 -6.45 10.47
C TRP A 449 6.31 -6.31 9.02
N ASN A 450 5.67 -7.05 8.11
CA ASN A 450 5.96 -7.01 6.66
C ASN A 450 5.86 -5.63 6.04
N ILE A 451 4.99 -4.75 6.55
CA ILE A 451 4.78 -3.38 6.04
C ILE A 451 6.06 -2.54 6.10
N PHE A 452 6.89 -2.72 7.14
CA PHE A 452 8.15 -1.99 7.31
C PHE A 452 9.35 -2.66 6.65
N PHE A 453 9.15 -3.78 5.96
CA PHE A 453 10.25 -4.57 5.38
C PHE A 453 11.02 -3.81 4.29
N GLY A 454 10.36 -2.98 3.47
CA GLY A 454 10.99 -2.14 2.46
C GLY A 454 11.94 -1.09 3.04
N GLY A 455 11.64 -0.55 4.24
CA GLY A 455 12.43 0.47 4.93
C GLY A 455 13.41 -0.04 5.99
N ARG A 456 13.60 -1.34 6.14
CA ARG A 456 14.38 -1.96 7.22
C ARG A 456 15.80 -1.40 7.39
N TYR A 457 16.50 -1.13 6.30
CA TYR A 457 17.87 -0.61 6.36
C TYR A 457 17.92 0.84 6.82
N ILE A 458 16.92 1.65 6.47
CA ILE A 458 16.78 3.02 6.95
C ILE A 458 16.59 3.00 8.47
N ILE A 459 15.65 2.20 8.95
CA ILE A 459 15.34 2.08 10.39
C ILE A 459 16.52 1.49 11.15
N PHE A 460 17.23 0.53 10.57
CA PHE A 460 18.46 -0.03 11.16
C PHE A 460 19.52 1.05 11.38
N LEU A 461 19.81 1.86 10.36
CA LEU A 461 20.77 2.94 10.47
C LEU A 461 20.31 4.04 11.45
N MET A 462 19.01 4.36 11.45
CA MET A 462 18.42 5.29 12.42
C MET A 462 18.63 4.80 13.85
N GLY A 463 18.40 3.53 14.14
CA GLY A 463 18.65 2.92 15.44
C GLY A 463 20.13 2.96 15.83
N LEU A 464 21.03 2.62 14.90
CA LEU A 464 22.47 2.63 15.14
C LEU A 464 23.01 4.05 15.46
N PHE A 465 22.64 5.04 14.65
CA PHE A 465 23.03 6.42 14.89
C PHE A 465 22.40 7.00 16.17
N SER A 466 21.16 6.57 16.49
CA SER A 466 20.52 6.98 17.75
C SER A 466 21.25 6.47 18.99
N ILE A 467 21.82 5.27 18.92
CA ILE A 467 22.71 4.76 19.99
C ILE A 467 23.95 5.65 20.10
N TYR A 468 24.59 6.00 18.98
CA TYR A 468 25.73 6.87 18.96
C TYR A 468 25.44 8.26 19.59
N THR A 469 24.37 8.91 19.14
CA THR A 469 23.99 10.23 19.69
C THR A 469 23.54 10.16 21.15
N GLY A 470 22.88 9.07 21.55
CA GLY A 470 22.50 8.81 22.93
C GLY A 470 23.72 8.65 23.84
N ILE A 471 24.82 8.06 23.37
CA ILE A 471 26.11 8.01 24.11
C ILE A 471 26.70 9.41 24.21
N ILE A 472 26.66 10.22 23.16
CA ILE A 472 27.15 11.61 23.19
C ILE A 472 26.34 12.47 24.16
N TYR A 473 25.02 12.34 24.16
CA TYR A 473 24.17 13.07 25.13
C TYR A 473 24.17 12.43 26.53
N ASN A 474 24.77 11.24 26.67
CA ASN A 474 24.72 10.42 27.87
C ASN A 474 23.31 10.24 28.41
N ASP A 475 22.42 9.80 27.55
CA ASP A 475 21.01 9.56 27.83
C ASP A 475 20.66 8.10 27.54
N PHE A 476 20.33 7.34 28.57
CA PHE A 476 19.86 5.96 28.51
C PHE A 476 18.53 5.85 29.27
N PHE A 477 17.41 5.84 28.55
CA PHE A 477 16.08 5.86 29.15
C PHE A 477 15.93 6.99 30.20
N SER A 478 16.37 8.21 29.83
CA SER A 478 16.35 9.39 30.71
C SER A 478 17.33 9.35 31.89
N LYS A 479 18.29 8.43 31.90
CA LYS A 479 19.34 8.38 32.96
C LYS A 479 20.71 8.41 32.33
N ALA A 480 21.64 9.12 33.02
CA ALA A 480 23.02 9.19 32.62
C ALA A 480 23.85 8.06 33.24
N VAL A 481 24.82 7.57 32.47
CA VAL A 481 25.77 6.54 32.92
C VAL A 481 27.10 7.19 33.25
N ASN A 482 27.62 6.93 34.42
CA ASN A 482 28.95 7.40 34.86
C ASN A 482 29.99 6.29 34.64
N ALA A 483 30.59 6.26 33.43
CA ALA A 483 31.61 5.26 33.08
C ALA A 483 33.04 5.69 33.43
N PHE A 484 33.36 7.00 33.35
CA PHE A 484 34.73 7.54 33.46
C PHE A 484 34.96 8.38 34.69
N GLY A 485 33.95 8.57 35.53
CA GLY A 485 34.05 9.49 36.66
C GLY A 485 33.74 10.94 36.27
N SER A 486 32.95 11.62 37.10
CA SER A 486 32.58 13.01 36.85
C SER A 486 33.75 13.97 37.00
N SER A 487 33.87 15.00 36.15
CA SER A 487 34.80 16.09 36.24
C SER A 487 34.38 17.20 37.23
N TRP A 488 33.24 17.04 37.85
CA TRP A 488 32.68 17.97 38.82
C TRP A 488 32.83 17.40 40.23
N PHE A 489 32.99 18.29 41.23
CA PHE A 489 32.97 17.91 42.62
C PHE A 489 31.91 18.71 43.39
N SER A 490 31.35 18.11 44.41
CA SER A 490 30.32 18.73 45.24
C SER A 490 30.96 19.42 46.43
N ASN A 491 30.71 20.70 46.58
CA ASN A 491 31.07 21.46 47.81
C ASN A 491 29.94 21.44 48.84
N TYR A 492 28.88 20.72 48.59
CA TYR A 492 27.76 20.64 49.51
C TYR A 492 27.95 19.50 50.52
N ASN A 493 27.59 19.75 51.80
CA ASN A 493 27.56 18.72 52.82
C ASN A 493 26.46 17.69 52.51
N GLU A 494 26.67 16.46 52.95
CA GLU A 494 25.72 15.35 52.74
C GLU A 494 24.30 15.67 53.27
N SER A 495 24.23 16.37 54.42
CA SER A 495 23.00 16.87 55.00
C SER A 495 22.24 17.88 54.09
N THR A 496 23.00 18.71 53.36
CA THR A 496 22.42 19.70 52.41
C THR A 496 21.91 19.03 51.15
N ILE A 497 22.59 17.98 50.66
CA ILE A 497 22.16 17.18 49.52
C ILE A 497 20.87 16.41 49.85
N LEU A 498 20.77 15.88 51.07
CA LEU A 498 19.58 15.14 51.52
C LEU A 498 18.39 16.05 51.83
N SER A 499 18.61 17.30 52.24
CA SER A 499 17.53 18.23 52.59
C SER A 499 16.97 19.04 51.39
N ASN A 500 17.74 19.23 50.35
CA ASN A 500 17.36 20.01 49.19
C ASN A 500 17.13 19.09 47.95
N SER A 501 15.92 19.13 47.38
CA SER A 501 15.61 18.40 46.17
C SER A 501 16.27 18.98 44.91
N ASP A 502 16.65 20.25 44.96
CA ASP A 502 17.16 21.01 43.82
C ASP A 502 18.55 21.54 44.06
N ILE A 503 19.53 21.00 43.36
CA ILE A 503 20.92 21.39 43.40
C ILE A 503 21.32 22.10 42.11
N THR A 504 21.83 23.34 42.20
CA THR A 504 22.38 24.09 41.07
C THR A 504 23.88 23.85 40.96
N LEU A 505 24.36 23.60 39.74
CA LEU A 505 25.80 23.50 39.46
C LEU A 505 26.38 24.86 39.07
N ASP A 506 27.41 25.31 39.81
CA ASP A 506 28.16 26.50 39.45
C ASP A 506 29.53 26.12 38.86
N PRO A 507 29.77 26.39 37.54
CA PRO A 507 31.00 26.03 36.88
C PRO A 507 32.25 26.71 37.46
N VAL A 508 32.11 27.85 38.15
CA VAL A 508 33.25 28.59 38.70
C VAL A 508 33.89 27.85 39.85
N TYR A 509 33.11 27.23 40.73
CA TYR A 509 33.62 26.65 41.99
C TYR A 509 33.68 25.14 42.00
N GLN A 510 32.94 24.46 41.10
CA GLN A 510 32.72 23.02 41.18
C GLN A 510 33.37 22.21 40.03
N TYR A 511 34.07 22.86 39.09
CA TYR A 511 34.71 22.23 37.95
C TYR A 511 36.17 21.89 38.18
N LYS A 512 36.62 20.66 37.81
CA LYS A 512 37.98 20.14 38.05
C LYS A 512 39.01 20.44 36.96
N GLN A 513 38.74 21.28 36.00
CA GLN A 513 39.60 21.66 34.86
C GLN A 513 39.74 20.69 33.68
N TYR A 514 39.29 19.47 33.77
CA TYR A 514 39.34 18.56 32.64
C TYR A 514 37.92 18.10 32.24
N PRO A 515 37.63 17.98 30.93
CA PRO A 515 36.31 17.60 30.46
C PRO A 515 36.07 16.10 30.66
N TYR A 516 34.78 15.72 30.68
CA TYR A 516 34.40 14.32 30.63
C TYR A 516 34.83 13.71 29.27
N PRO A 517 35.46 12.52 29.22
CA PRO A 517 36.13 12.03 28.01
C PRO A 517 35.19 11.82 26.83
N ILE A 518 33.99 11.28 27.04
CA ILE A 518 33.02 10.98 25.98
C ILE A 518 31.63 11.43 26.42
N GLY A 519 31.05 12.34 25.66
CA GLY A 519 29.70 12.81 25.88
C GLY A 519 29.55 13.86 26.99
N VAL A 520 28.34 14.05 27.45
CA VAL A 520 28.00 15.02 28.50
C VAL A 520 28.24 14.41 29.88
N ASP A 521 28.72 15.21 30.80
CA ASP A 521 29.00 14.77 32.19
C ASP A 521 27.69 14.31 32.88
N PRO A 522 27.66 13.13 33.50
CA PRO A 522 26.47 12.60 34.15
C PRO A 522 25.97 13.46 35.31
N VAL A 523 26.77 14.34 35.86
CA VAL A 523 26.39 15.21 36.98
C VAL A 523 25.27 16.19 36.60
N TRP A 524 25.16 16.56 35.33
CA TRP A 524 24.09 17.43 34.84
C TRP A 524 22.69 16.81 35.01
N GLN A 525 22.59 15.49 35.11
CA GLN A 525 21.29 14.80 35.30
C GLN A 525 20.66 15.11 36.65
N ILE A 526 21.49 15.38 37.67
CA ILE A 526 21.07 15.66 39.06
C ILE A 526 20.81 17.16 39.28
N SER A 527 21.30 18.00 38.41
CA SER A 527 21.24 19.45 38.53
C SER A 527 19.87 20.04 38.15
N SER A 528 19.41 21.03 38.92
CA SER A 528 18.15 21.76 38.60
C SER A 528 18.33 22.68 37.39
N ASN A 529 19.53 23.14 37.07
CA ASN A 529 19.83 23.94 35.89
C ASN A 529 20.19 23.12 34.63
N LYS A 530 19.95 21.81 34.65
CA LYS A 530 20.09 20.86 33.53
C LYS A 530 19.40 21.36 32.26
N ILE A 531 18.15 21.81 32.38
CA ILE A 531 17.35 22.23 31.23
C ILE A 531 17.98 23.45 30.55
N VAL A 532 18.49 24.42 31.31
CA VAL A 532 19.15 25.63 30.78
C VAL A 532 20.41 25.25 30.01
N PHE A 533 21.21 24.35 30.55
CA PHE A 533 22.42 23.87 29.90
C PHE A 533 22.12 23.12 28.58
N PHE A 534 21.22 22.11 28.61
CA PHE A 534 20.91 21.33 27.43
C PHE A 534 20.20 22.16 26.37
N ASN A 535 19.36 23.12 26.75
CA ASN A 535 18.72 24.05 25.85
C ASN A 535 19.74 24.85 25.04
N SER A 536 20.69 25.47 25.74
CA SER A 536 21.77 26.24 25.10
C SER A 536 22.69 25.37 24.23
N PHE A 537 23.04 24.18 24.70
CA PHE A 537 23.95 23.27 24.00
C PHE A 537 23.31 22.72 22.73
N LYS A 538 22.13 22.14 22.84
CA LYS A 538 21.39 21.52 21.69
C LYS A 538 21.00 22.57 20.65
N MET A 539 20.61 23.79 21.07
CA MET A 539 20.30 24.89 20.17
C MET A 539 21.52 25.28 19.32
N LYS A 540 22.67 25.45 19.92
CA LYS A 540 23.91 25.78 19.20
C LYS A 540 24.32 24.65 18.23
N LEU A 541 24.27 23.40 18.68
CA LEU A 541 24.56 22.26 17.82
C LEU A 541 23.62 22.18 16.62
N SER A 542 22.35 22.46 16.81
CA SER A 542 21.37 22.43 15.72
C SER A 542 21.69 23.46 14.64
N ILE A 543 22.10 24.65 15.02
CA ILE A 543 22.51 25.70 14.08
C ILE A 543 23.80 25.29 13.34
N ILE A 544 24.77 24.74 14.04
CA ILE A 544 26.04 24.28 13.45
C ILE A 544 25.80 23.22 12.41
N PHE A 545 25.03 22.18 12.75
CA PHE A 545 24.69 21.12 11.81
C PHE A 545 23.88 21.64 10.63
N GLY A 546 22.94 22.56 10.86
CA GLY A 546 22.14 23.18 9.81
C GLY A 546 22.97 23.96 8.82
N VAL A 547 23.88 24.83 9.29
CA VAL A 547 24.75 25.62 8.42
C VAL A 547 25.72 24.74 7.64
N VAL A 548 26.32 23.73 8.26
CA VAL A 548 27.21 22.78 7.57
C VAL A 548 26.45 21.99 6.50
N HIS A 549 25.23 21.53 6.79
CA HIS A 549 24.40 20.78 5.85
C HIS A 549 23.97 21.66 4.65
N MET A 550 23.60 22.92 4.89
CA MET A 550 23.28 23.86 3.81
C MET A 550 24.50 24.19 2.94
N ILE A 551 25.67 24.39 3.51
CA ILE A 551 26.92 24.59 2.77
C ILE A 551 27.19 23.37 1.89
N PHE A 552 27.02 22.18 2.42
CA PHE A 552 27.18 20.94 1.67
C PHE A 552 26.20 20.86 0.48
N GLY A 553 24.93 21.23 0.68
CA GLY A 553 23.94 21.30 -0.39
C GLY A 553 24.32 22.30 -1.50
N VAL A 554 24.80 23.49 -1.15
CA VAL A 554 25.28 24.49 -2.12
C VAL A 554 26.52 23.96 -2.86
N MET A 555 27.44 23.26 -2.19
CA MET A 555 28.60 22.65 -2.85
C MET A 555 28.21 21.58 -3.88
N LEU A 556 27.16 20.81 -3.63
CA LEU A 556 26.65 19.84 -4.60
C LEU A 556 26.08 20.52 -5.88
N SER A 557 25.57 21.73 -5.76
CA SER A 557 25.11 22.52 -6.92
C SER A 557 26.25 22.81 -7.92
N VAL A 558 27.48 23.04 -7.45
CA VAL A 558 28.67 23.22 -8.31
C VAL A 558 28.90 22.02 -9.22
N ILE A 559 28.77 20.81 -8.65
CA ILE A 559 29.01 19.57 -9.38
C ILE A 559 28.01 19.44 -10.54
N ASN A 560 26.76 19.89 -10.34
CA ASN A 560 25.77 19.97 -11.41
C ASN A 560 26.15 21.00 -12.46
N HIS A 561 26.53 22.23 -12.06
CA HIS A 561 26.90 23.29 -13.00
C HIS A 561 28.14 22.93 -13.81
N ILE A 562 29.13 22.26 -13.23
CA ILE A 562 30.35 21.80 -13.96
C ILE A 562 29.96 20.75 -14.99
N HIS A 563 29.10 19.79 -14.65
CA HIS A 563 28.68 18.74 -15.57
C HIS A 563 27.91 19.31 -16.79
N PHE A 564 26.96 20.19 -16.55
CA PHE A 564 26.15 20.83 -17.57
C PHE A 564 26.89 21.96 -18.31
N LYS A 565 28.19 22.15 -18.02
CA LYS A 565 29.05 23.16 -18.65
C LYS A 565 28.56 24.61 -18.51
N ARG A 566 27.76 24.90 -17.48
CA ARG A 566 27.21 26.22 -17.19
C ARG A 566 28.22 27.06 -16.38
N LYS A 567 29.37 27.44 -16.99
CA LYS A 567 30.47 28.13 -16.29
C LYS A 567 30.06 29.47 -15.67
N ILE A 568 29.12 30.16 -16.28
CA ILE A 568 28.68 31.47 -15.82
C ILE A 568 27.81 31.36 -14.58
N SER A 569 26.94 30.38 -14.52
CA SER A 569 26.13 30.11 -13.30
C SER A 569 27.03 29.83 -12.08
N ILE A 570 28.24 29.29 -12.30
CA ILE A 570 29.19 29.09 -11.17
C ILE A 570 29.68 30.44 -10.64
N ILE A 571 29.98 31.40 -11.51
CA ILE A 571 30.53 32.69 -11.09
C ILE A 571 29.46 33.64 -10.55
N VAL A 572 28.30 33.66 -11.21
CA VAL A 572 27.28 34.68 -10.98
C VAL A 572 26.21 34.18 -9.98
N GLU A 573 25.95 32.88 -9.90
CA GLU A 573 24.92 32.30 -9.06
C GLU A 573 25.52 31.57 -7.85
N PHE A 574 26.33 30.55 -8.08
CA PHE A 574 26.92 29.75 -6.99
C PHE A 574 27.87 30.53 -6.08
N LEU A 575 28.83 31.26 -6.66
CA LEU A 575 29.87 31.93 -5.84
C LEU A 575 29.27 33.00 -4.90
N PRO A 576 28.37 33.90 -5.34
CA PRO A 576 27.70 34.82 -4.44
C PRO A 576 26.82 34.14 -3.38
N GLN A 577 26.14 33.05 -3.75
CA GLN A 577 25.33 32.25 -2.82
C GLN A 577 26.20 31.66 -1.69
N LEU A 578 27.33 31.08 -2.05
CA LEU A 578 28.26 30.50 -1.09
C LEU A 578 28.87 31.58 -0.20
N ILE A 579 29.29 32.69 -0.78
CA ILE A 579 29.89 33.82 -0.03
C ILE A 579 28.87 34.38 0.97
N LEU A 580 27.63 34.60 0.58
CA LEU A 580 26.57 35.07 1.46
C LEU A 580 26.36 34.13 2.65
N LEU A 581 26.29 32.82 2.38
CA LEU A 581 26.09 31.80 3.42
C LEU A 581 27.30 31.74 4.38
N ILE A 582 28.50 31.77 3.86
CA ILE A 582 29.73 31.73 4.68
C ILE A 582 29.90 33.01 5.51
N LEU A 583 29.77 34.18 4.90
CA LEU A 583 30.00 35.44 5.60
C LEU A 583 28.99 35.69 6.72
N LEU A 584 27.72 35.31 6.55
CA LEU A 584 26.69 35.51 7.57
C LEU A 584 26.64 34.36 8.56
N PHE A 585 26.26 33.18 8.09
CA PHE A 585 25.90 32.10 9.00
C PHE A 585 27.08 31.27 9.46
N PHE A 586 28.05 31.02 8.60
CA PHE A 586 29.27 30.34 9.06
C PHE A 586 30.11 31.23 9.98
N TYR A 587 30.13 32.56 9.77
CA TYR A 587 30.71 33.48 10.71
C TYR A 587 30.03 33.40 12.09
N MET A 588 28.73 33.33 12.15
CA MET A 588 28.00 33.11 13.41
C MET A 588 28.41 31.78 14.08
N VAL A 589 28.57 30.71 13.32
CA VAL A 589 29.09 29.43 13.84
C VAL A 589 30.50 29.57 14.37
N MET A 590 31.38 30.31 13.68
CA MET A 590 32.75 30.60 14.18
C MET A 590 32.73 31.36 15.49
N LEU A 591 31.83 32.33 15.67
CA LEU A 591 31.67 33.02 16.94
C LEU A 591 31.19 32.07 18.05
N MET A 592 30.37 31.09 17.78
CA MET A 592 29.96 30.06 18.74
C MET A 592 31.14 29.21 19.19
N PHE A 593 31.98 28.77 18.27
CA PHE A 593 33.22 28.05 18.63
C PHE A 593 34.20 28.91 19.39
N MET A 594 34.42 30.18 19.01
CA MET A 594 35.26 31.12 19.75
C MET A 594 34.71 31.33 21.16
N LYS A 595 33.42 31.48 21.34
CA LYS A 595 32.79 31.59 22.65
C LYS A 595 33.10 30.37 23.54
N TRP A 596 33.01 29.15 22.99
CA TRP A 596 33.33 27.94 23.76
C TRP A 596 34.80 27.79 24.12
N THR A 597 35.73 28.34 23.32
CA THR A 597 37.16 28.24 23.56
C THR A 597 37.70 29.37 24.45
N LEU A 598 37.18 30.60 24.29
CA LEU A 598 37.67 31.77 25.01
C LEU A 598 37.11 31.92 26.42
N TYR A 599 35.79 31.60 26.58
CA TYR A 599 35.14 31.78 27.88
C TYR A 599 35.14 30.46 28.66
N GLY A 600 35.84 30.43 29.76
CA GLY A 600 35.94 29.26 30.63
C GLY A 600 35.75 29.63 32.10
N PRO A 601 35.38 28.68 32.96
CA PRO A 601 35.05 28.93 34.36
C PRO A 601 36.24 29.42 35.20
N GLN A 602 37.48 29.16 34.78
CA GLN A 602 38.71 29.53 35.50
C GLN A 602 39.52 30.60 34.79
N ASN A 603 38.99 31.20 33.75
CA ASN A 603 39.70 32.25 33.02
C ASN A 603 39.69 33.58 33.80
N PRO A 604 40.60 34.55 33.45
CA PRO A 604 40.65 35.88 34.07
C PRO A 604 39.29 36.59 34.01
N LEU A 605 39.11 37.61 34.86
CA LEU A 605 37.82 38.34 35.01
C LEU A 605 37.19 38.79 33.71
N LYS A 606 37.97 39.13 32.69
CA LYS A 606 37.50 39.57 31.37
C LYS A 606 36.93 38.47 30.51
N THR A 607 37.41 37.23 30.66
CA THR A 607 36.95 36.03 29.93
C THR A 607 36.16 35.06 30.81
N SER A 608 35.58 35.56 31.89
CA SER A 608 34.74 34.80 32.81
C SER A 608 33.35 34.48 32.15
N PRO A 609 32.65 33.45 32.62
CA PRO A 609 31.31 33.12 32.11
C PRO A 609 30.28 34.25 32.19
N ARG A 610 30.49 35.20 33.15
CA ARG A 610 29.63 36.40 33.31
C ARG A 610 29.78 37.37 32.14
N CYS A 611 30.95 37.47 31.56
CA CYS A 611 31.27 38.38 30.46
C CYS A 611 30.96 37.75 29.09
N ALA A 612 30.50 36.50 29.03
CA ALA A 612 30.22 35.82 27.78
C ALA A 612 29.04 36.49 27.02
N PRO A 613 29.27 37.04 25.82
CA PRO A 613 28.24 37.75 25.08
C PRO A 613 27.19 36.80 24.53
N SER A 614 25.95 37.28 24.36
CA SER A 614 24.94 36.53 23.60
C SER A 614 25.25 36.63 22.09
N ILE A 615 25.56 35.50 21.45
CA ILE A 615 25.89 35.44 20.02
C ILE A 615 24.74 35.98 19.16
N LEU A 616 23.47 35.64 19.53
CA LEU A 616 22.29 36.09 18.79
C LEU A 616 22.15 37.63 18.82
N ILE A 617 22.31 38.24 20.00
CA ILE A 617 22.23 39.69 20.14
C ILE A 617 23.40 40.36 19.41
N MET A 618 24.59 39.81 19.46
CA MET A 618 25.77 40.29 18.73
C MET A 618 25.54 40.20 17.21
N PHE A 619 24.95 39.14 16.71
CA PHE A 619 24.62 38.98 15.31
C PHE A 619 23.54 39.99 14.86
N ILE A 620 22.50 40.21 15.64
CA ILE A 620 21.45 41.20 15.37
C ILE A 620 22.07 42.63 15.38
N ASN A 621 22.92 42.94 16.36
CA ASN A 621 23.59 44.25 16.43
C ASN A 621 24.52 44.47 15.25
N MET A 622 25.21 43.41 14.77
CA MET A 622 26.03 43.45 13.55
C MET A 622 25.19 43.84 12.32
N MET A 623 23.98 43.25 12.15
CA MET A 623 23.09 43.56 11.03
C MET A 623 22.47 44.96 11.12
N LEU A 624 22.22 45.46 12.34
CA LEU A 624 21.63 46.78 12.59
C LEU A 624 22.68 47.90 12.74
N PHE A 625 23.96 47.59 12.64
CA PHE A 625 25.09 48.54 12.92
C PHE A 625 25.02 49.21 14.29
N LYS A 626 24.46 48.48 15.28
CA LYS A 626 24.34 48.96 16.65
C LYS A 626 25.54 48.43 17.49
N ASN A 627 26.10 49.30 18.35
CA ASN A 627 27.17 48.88 19.28
C ASN A 627 26.60 47.97 20.38
N ASN A 628 27.38 47.02 20.83
CA ASN A 628 27.06 46.13 21.93
C ASN A 628 27.17 46.90 23.25
N GLU A 629 26.29 46.63 24.19
CA GLU A 629 26.37 47.19 25.55
C GLU A 629 26.92 46.12 26.47
N PRO A 630 28.25 46.20 26.84
CA PRO A 630 28.85 45.21 27.70
C PRO A 630 28.45 45.40 29.17
N PHE A 631 28.51 44.33 29.96
CA PHE A 631 28.40 44.44 31.41
C PHE A 631 29.58 45.22 31.96
N PRO A 632 29.43 45.93 33.10
CA PRO A 632 30.51 46.69 33.72
C PRO A 632 31.71 45.79 34.01
N GLY A 633 32.88 46.14 33.44
CA GLY A 633 34.13 45.40 33.59
C GLY A 633 34.36 44.27 32.55
N CYS A 634 33.49 44.11 31.56
CA CYS A 634 33.66 43.17 30.47
C CYS A 634 34.03 43.88 29.16
N ASP A 635 34.76 43.20 28.26
CA ASP A 635 35.08 43.72 26.93
C ASP A 635 33.83 43.68 26.01
N GLU A 636 33.69 44.69 25.15
CA GLU A 636 32.57 44.80 24.22
C GLU A 636 32.58 43.72 23.14
N TYR A 637 33.75 43.31 22.68
CA TYR A 637 33.99 42.38 21.62
C TYR A 637 34.84 41.18 22.07
N MET A 638 34.73 40.07 21.34
CA MET A 638 35.45 38.84 21.66
C MET A 638 36.90 38.84 21.22
N TYR A 639 37.27 39.64 20.21
CA TYR A 639 38.60 39.79 19.66
C TYR A 639 38.86 41.20 19.15
N ASP A 640 40.13 41.55 18.98
CA ASP A 640 40.52 42.89 18.53
C ASP A 640 40.06 43.15 17.11
N ASN A 641 39.55 44.37 16.80
CA ASN A 641 39.01 44.80 15.51
C ASN A 641 37.76 44.06 15.03
N GLN A 642 37.04 43.38 15.88
CA GLN A 642 35.82 42.64 15.50
C GLN A 642 34.81 43.56 14.84
N GLU A 643 34.62 44.77 15.29
CA GLU A 643 33.67 45.75 14.71
C GLU A 643 34.00 46.03 13.23
N PHE A 644 35.26 46.28 12.91
CA PHE A 644 35.69 46.54 11.53
C PHE A 644 35.43 45.32 10.64
N ILE A 645 35.77 44.12 11.12
CA ILE A 645 35.56 42.87 10.38
C ILE A 645 34.06 42.63 10.16
N GLN A 646 33.21 42.85 11.15
CA GLN A 646 31.78 42.71 11.05
C GLN A 646 31.16 43.66 10.01
N ARG A 647 31.57 44.92 10.01
CA ARG A 647 31.13 45.90 9.00
C ARG A 647 31.53 45.49 7.57
N LEU A 648 32.75 44.96 7.44
CA LEU A 648 33.25 44.44 6.15
C LEU A 648 32.44 43.22 5.68
N ILE A 649 32.12 42.27 6.56
CA ILE A 649 31.30 41.08 6.28
C ILE A 649 29.94 41.49 5.80
N VAL A 650 29.28 42.42 6.48
CA VAL A 650 27.96 42.90 6.11
C VAL A 650 27.99 43.59 4.75
N PHE A 651 29.03 44.44 4.50
CA PHE A 651 29.18 45.10 3.20
C PHE A 651 29.32 44.11 2.03
N PHE A 652 30.21 43.11 2.18
CA PHE A 652 30.35 42.09 1.12
C PHE A 652 29.11 41.21 0.95
N SER A 653 28.39 40.90 2.05
CA SER A 653 27.13 40.14 1.98
C SER A 653 26.08 40.91 1.20
N PHE A 654 25.91 42.20 1.42
CA PHE A 654 25.02 43.04 0.66
C PHE A 654 25.46 43.22 -0.81
N LEU A 655 26.75 43.20 -1.09
CA LEU A 655 27.26 43.28 -2.48
C LEU A 655 26.95 42.01 -3.27
N CYS A 656 26.85 40.85 -2.65
CA CYS A 656 26.49 39.60 -3.31
C CYS A 656 25.07 39.63 -3.90
N ILE A 657 24.12 40.35 -3.27
CA ILE A 657 22.73 40.38 -3.70
C ILE A 657 22.57 41.00 -5.12
N PRO A 658 23.11 42.22 -5.41
CA PRO A 658 23.08 42.76 -6.76
C PRO A 658 23.81 41.92 -7.80
N VAL A 659 24.91 41.25 -7.42
CA VAL A 659 25.63 40.34 -8.33
C VAL A 659 24.73 39.17 -8.76
N MET A 660 24.01 38.52 -7.84
CA MET A 660 23.05 37.47 -8.16
C MET A 660 21.89 37.99 -9.00
N LEU A 661 21.40 39.21 -8.70
CA LEU A 661 20.23 39.79 -9.35
C LEU A 661 20.51 40.20 -10.81
N PHE A 662 21.61 40.90 -11.05
CA PHE A 662 21.89 41.49 -12.37
C PHE A 662 22.89 40.68 -13.19
N GLY A 663 23.71 39.85 -12.62
CA GLY A 663 24.82 39.21 -13.35
C GLY A 663 24.37 38.26 -14.44
N LYS A 664 23.41 37.38 -14.19
CA LYS A 664 22.91 36.41 -15.15
C LYS A 664 22.09 37.06 -16.28
N PRO A 665 21.12 37.97 -16.00
CA PRO A 665 20.39 38.69 -17.04
C PRO A 665 21.30 39.53 -17.92
N ILE A 666 22.23 40.29 -17.37
CA ILE A 666 23.16 41.08 -18.14
C ILE A 666 23.99 40.21 -19.10
N TYR A 667 24.48 39.09 -18.64
CA TYR A 667 25.24 38.17 -19.46
C TYR A 667 24.39 37.59 -20.60
N LEU A 668 23.18 37.11 -20.32
CA LEU A 668 22.30 36.55 -21.35
C LEU A 668 21.90 37.60 -22.40
N ILE A 669 21.57 38.81 -21.98
CA ILE A 669 21.15 39.88 -22.88
C ILE A 669 22.30 40.39 -23.73
N TYR A 670 23.49 40.65 -23.17
CA TYR A 670 24.58 41.30 -23.85
C TYR A 670 25.56 40.37 -24.56
N PHE A 671 25.77 39.15 -24.04
CA PHE A 671 26.79 38.23 -24.55
C PHE A 671 26.23 37.00 -25.25
N ALA A 672 25.11 36.47 -24.84
CA ALA A 672 24.53 35.27 -25.47
C ALA A 672 23.83 35.57 -26.79
N ASN A 673 23.24 36.77 -26.96
CA ASN A 673 22.53 37.15 -28.20
C ASN A 673 23.46 37.65 -29.36
N LYS A 674 24.76 37.78 -29.15
CA LYS A 674 25.69 38.22 -30.22
C LYS A 674 25.85 37.21 -31.36
N PRO A 675 25.93 35.91 -31.17
CA PRO A 675 26.11 34.98 -32.29
C PRO A 675 24.86 34.82 -33.19
N SER A 676 23.67 34.99 -32.68
CA SER A 676 22.45 34.84 -33.52
C SER A 676 22.23 36.00 -34.49
N LYS A 677 22.64 37.23 -34.15
CA LYS A 677 22.57 38.39 -35.08
C LYS A 677 23.58 38.28 -36.24
N GLN A 678 24.76 37.72 -36.02
CA GLN A 678 25.74 37.49 -37.10
C GLN A 678 25.31 36.37 -38.04
N LEU A 679 24.59 35.32 -37.55
CA LEU A 679 24.04 34.29 -38.42
C LEU A 679 22.82 34.77 -39.20
N GLN A 680 22.02 35.69 -38.69
CA GLN A 680 20.92 36.32 -39.42
C GLN A 680 21.42 37.34 -40.44
N GLU A 681 22.47 38.11 -40.13
CA GLU A 681 23.09 39.00 -41.10
C GLU A 681 23.80 38.23 -42.24
N SER A 682 24.44 37.09 -41.95
CA SER A 682 25.01 36.25 -43.03
C SER A 682 23.92 35.56 -43.89
N ARG A 683 22.80 35.12 -43.29
CA ARG A 683 21.64 34.58 -44.04
C ARG A 683 20.94 35.65 -44.90
N ASN A 684 20.86 36.87 -44.44
CA ASN A 684 20.31 37.97 -45.24
C ASN A 684 21.24 38.44 -46.37
N MET A 685 22.58 38.26 -46.24
CA MET A 685 23.52 38.49 -47.31
C MET A 685 23.54 37.38 -48.38
N ASP A 686 23.31 36.13 -47.94
CA ASP A 686 23.19 34.99 -48.87
C ASP A 686 21.84 34.98 -49.61
N ALA A 687 20.79 35.60 -49.07
CA ALA A 687 19.47 35.72 -49.72
C ALA A 687 19.41 36.80 -50.81
N GLU A 688 20.37 37.78 -50.88
CA GLU A 688 20.45 38.79 -51.93
C GLU A 688 21.21 38.32 -53.17
N THR A 689 21.93 37.17 -53.14
CA THR A 689 22.73 36.63 -54.23
C THR A 689 21.99 35.55 -55.07
N ASP A 690 20.85 35.04 -54.65
CA ASP A 690 20.15 33.93 -55.34
C ASP A 690 18.90 34.33 -56.15
N VAL A 691 18.73 35.58 -56.54
CA VAL A 691 17.57 36.02 -57.34
C VAL A 691 17.76 35.76 -58.87
N VAL A 692 18.73 34.94 -59.30
CA VAL A 692 18.99 34.75 -60.74
C VAL A 692 18.72 33.33 -61.29
N THR A 693 18.13 32.41 -60.47
CA THR A 693 17.79 31.04 -61.02
C THR A 693 16.41 30.56 -60.56
N ALA A 694 15.37 31.33 -60.85
CA ALA A 694 13.99 31.00 -60.46
C ALA A 694 13.09 30.68 -61.68
N GLU A 695 13.41 29.72 -62.49
CA GLU A 695 12.49 29.25 -63.56
C GLU A 695 12.38 27.68 -63.69
N THR A 696 13.02 26.88 -62.82
CA THR A 696 12.93 25.43 -62.86
C THR A 696 12.44 24.78 -61.58
N GLN A 697 11.91 25.53 -60.62
CA GLN A 697 11.52 25.01 -59.32
C GLN A 697 9.99 24.93 -59.07
N GLU A 698 9.15 25.53 -59.96
CA GLU A 698 7.68 25.49 -59.78
C GLU A 698 7.01 24.12 -60.00
N THR A 699 7.71 23.17 -60.62
CA THR A 699 7.17 21.81 -60.86
C THR A 699 7.53 20.81 -59.76
N LEU A 700 8.49 21.13 -58.88
CA LEU A 700 8.87 20.27 -57.76
C LEU A 700 8.10 20.61 -56.48
N GLU A 701 7.72 21.87 -56.29
CA GLU A 701 6.96 22.33 -55.14
C GLU A 701 5.49 21.90 -55.16
N THR A 702 4.88 21.69 -56.33
CA THR A 702 3.51 21.18 -56.46
C THR A 702 3.42 19.68 -56.16
N LEU A 703 4.50 18.92 -56.21
CA LEU A 703 4.52 17.50 -55.88
C LEU A 703 4.84 17.27 -54.37
N MET A 704 5.52 18.22 -53.72
CA MET A 704 5.80 18.16 -52.29
C MET A 704 4.67 18.71 -51.41
N ALA A 705 3.82 19.59 -51.94
CA ALA A 705 2.68 20.17 -51.23
C ALA A 705 1.50 19.20 -50.98
N GLN A 706 1.55 17.96 -51.51
CA GLN A 706 0.54 16.93 -51.26
C GLN A 706 0.94 15.88 -50.19
N THR A 707 2.16 16.02 -49.61
CA THR A 707 2.66 15.05 -48.61
C THR A 707 2.93 15.69 -47.25
N GLU A 708 2.63 16.97 -47.04
CA GLU A 708 2.81 17.68 -45.75
C GLU A 708 1.47 18.05 -45.12
N THR A 709 0.76 17.04 -44.64
CA THR A 709 -0.23 17.22 -43.56
C THR A 709 0.07 16.20 -42.45
N GLU A 710 1.29 16.23 -41.97
CA GLU A 710 1.63 15.76 -40.63
C GLU A 710 2.29 16.92 -39.90
N GLN A 711 1.57 17.45 -38.93
CA GLN A 711 1.99 18.52 -38.06
C GLN A 711 3.25 18.12 -37.29
N ASP A 712 4.42 18.53 -37.84
CA ASP A 712 5.59 18.74 -37.03
C ASP A 712 5.32 19.94 -36.12
N VAL A 713 4.91 19.63 -34.92
CA VAL A 713 5.02 20.58 -33.81
C VAL A 713 6.50 20.71 -33.49
N GLN A 714 7.17 21.59 -34.24
CA GLN A 714 8.47 22.10 -33.82
C GLN A 714 8.28 22.73 -32.45
N PRO A 715 9.07 22.38 -31.43
CA PRO A 715 9.11 23.17 -30.22
C PRO A 715 9.60 24.57 -30.67
N VAL A 716 8.71 25.51 -30.61
CA VAL A 716 9.04 26.94 -30.69
C VAL A 716 10.11 27.14 -29.62
N GLU A 717 11.36 27.44 -29.98
CA GLU A 717 12.29 28.07 -29.09
C GLU A 717 11.59 29.40 -28.72
N GLU A 718 10.85 29.40 -27.63
CA GLU A 718 10.31 30.59 -27.02
C GLU A 718 11.52 31.46 -26.76
N HIS A 719 11.68 32.51 -27.57
CA HIS A 719 12.54 33.63 -27.24
C HIS A 719 11.93 34.26 -25.99
N GLU A 720 12.36 33.76 -24.82
CA GLU A 720 12.00 34.38 -23.54
C GLU A 720 12.31 35.88 -23.67
N GLU A 721 11.29 36.70 -23.51
CA GLU A 721 11.48 38.15 -23.53
C GLU A 721 12.48 38.54 -22.43
N PRO A 722 13.38 39.54 -22.69
CA PRO A 722 14.33 39.98 -21.66
C PRO A 722 13.69 40.36 -20.32
N SER A 723 12.42 40.77 -20.35
CA SER A 723 11.63 41.05 -19.17
C SER A 723 11.30 39.78 -18.33
N GLU A 724 11.02 38.66 -18.99
CA GLU A 724 10.72 37.40 -18.30
C GLU A 724 11.97 36.82 -17.65
N ILE A 725 13.10 36.83 -18.33
CA ILE A 725 14.40 36.40 -17.76
C ILE A 725 14.74 37.22 -16.52
N PHE A 726 14.51 38.55 -16.58
CA PHE A 726 14.78 39.41 -15.44
C PHE A 726 13.82 39.12 -14.26
N ILE A 727 12.54 38.98 -14.51
CA ILE A 727 11.53 38.68 -13.48
C ILE A 727 11.85 37.32 -12.82
N HIS A 728 12.15 36.30 -13.60
CA HIS A 728 12.53 34.98 -13.09
C HIS A 728 13.76 35.06 -12.17
N GLN A 729 14.78 35.83 -12.56
CA GLN A 729 15.99 36.00 -11.76
C GLN A 729 15.74 36.81 -10.49
N VAL A 730 14.86 37.80 -10.51
CA VAL A 730 14.44 38.55 -9.31
C VAL A 730 13.78 37.61 -8.31
N ILE A 731 12.83 36.82 -8.78
CA ILE A 731 12.12 35.84 -7.94
C ILE A 731 13.12 34.85 -7.32
N HIS A 732 13.99 34.27 -8.12
CA HIS A 732 15.01 33.31 -7.67
C HIS A 732 15.97 33.92 -6.63
N THR A 733 16.40 35.17 -6.83
CA THR A 733 17.31 35.86 -5.88
C THR A 733 16.61 36.15 -4.56
N ILE A 734 15.38 36.69 -4.59
CA ILE A 734 14.60 36.97 -3.38
C ILE A 734 14.34 35.66 -2.62
N GLU A 735 13.89 34.64 -3.34
CA GLU A 735 13.64 33.32 -2.77
C GLU A 735 14.88 32.75 -2.10
N TYR A 736 16.06 32.81 -2.73
CA TYR A 736 17.28 32.29 -2.16
C TYR A 736 17.67 33.05 -0.88
N VAL A 737 17.63 34.38 -0.86
CA VAL A 737 18.03 35.18 0.31
C VAL A 737 17.07 34.95 1.48
N LEU A 738 15.76 35.00 1.24
CA LEU A 738 14.77 34.74 2.29
C LEU A 738 14.79 33.29 2.76
N SER A 739 14.93 32.34 1.83
CA SER A 739 14.98 30.92 2.19
C SER A 739 16.23 30.58 3.00
N THR A 740 17.38 31.23 2.76
CA THR A 740 18.59 30.97 3.54
C THR A 740 18.42 31.33 5.00
N VAL A 741 17.79 32.46 5.30
CA VAL A 741 17.46 32.88 6.67
C VAL A 741 16.42 31.94 7.29
N SER A 742 15.35 31.65 6.56
CA SER A 742 14.26 30.78 7.03
C SER A 742 14.73 29.36 7.27
N HIS A 743 15.56 28.81 6.38
CA HIS A 743 16.08 27.45 6.50
C HIS A 743 17.02 27.32 7.69
N THR A 744 17.88 28.32 7.96
CA THR A 744 18.70 28.32 9.17
C THR A 744 17.86 28.25 10.44
N ALA A 745 16.76 29.02 10.48
CA ALA A 745 15.82 28.97 11.59
C ALA A 745 15.08 27.62 11.67
N SER A 746 14.76 27.00 10.53
CA SER A 746 14.09 25.68 10.49
C SER A 746 14.92 24.56 11.11
N TYR A 747 16.25 24.65 11.06
CA TYR A 747 17.12 23.67 11.73
C TYR A 747 17.06 23.71 13.27
N LEU A 748 16.50 24.77 13.87
CA LEU A 748 16.20 24.78 15.31
C LEU A 748 15.19 23.70 15.72
N ARG A 749 14.51 23.10 14.76
CA ARG A 749 13.65 21.94 14.99
C ARG A 749 14.43 20.73 15.55
N LEU A 750 15.69 20.55 15.16
CA LEU A 750 16.57 19.53 15.73
C LEU A 750 16.68 19.69 17.26
N TRP A 751 16.90 20.93 17.70
CA TRP A 751 16.94 21.26 19.12
C TRP A 751 15.60 21.02 19.81
N ALA A 752 14.52 21.55 19.24
CA ALA A 752 13.19 21.51 19.86
C ALA A 752 12.70 20.06 20.08
N LEU A 753 12.84 19.22 19.06
CA LEU A 753 12.42 17.81 19.16
C LEU A 753 13.34 17.00 20.07
N SER A 754 14.65 17.22 20.02
CA SER A 754 15.58 16.54 20.93
C SER A 754 15.35 16.89 22.39
N LEU A 755 15.00 18.15 22.67
CA LEU A 755 14.65 18.57 24.01
C LEU A 755 13.32 17.98 24.47
N ALA A 756 12.30 18.01 23.58
CA ALA A 756 10.97 17.43 23.86
C ALA A 756 11.07 15.93 24.16
N HIS A 757 11.82 15.17 23.37
CA HIS A 757 12.05 13.75 23.59
C HIS A 757 12.69 13.47 24.96
N ALA A 758 13.74 14.20 25.31
CA ALA A 758 14.42 14.03 26.59
C ALA A 758 13.50 14.38 27.78
N GLN A 759 12.70 15.47 27.67
CA GLN A 759 11.76 15.86 28.72
C GLN A 759 10.61 14.86 28.86
N LEU A 760 10.06 14.38 27.75
CA LEU A 760 8.99 13.40 27.77
C LEU A 760 9.45 12.07 28.38
N SER A 761 10.67 11.65 28.07
CA SER A 761 11.29 10.46 28.69
C SER A 761 11.49 10.63 30.21
N ASP A 762 11.93 11.82 30.65
CA ASP A 762 12.14 12.13 32.08
C ASP A 762 10.81 12.17 32.86
N VAL A 763 9.79 12.74 32.27
CA VAL A 763 8.42 12.75 32.83
C VAL A 763 7.88 11.33 32.95
N LEU A 764 8.01 10.51 31.92
CA LEU A 764 7.52 9.13 31.93
C LEU A 764 8.24 8.30 33.00
N TRP A 765 9.56 8.47 33.15
CA TRP A 765 10.30 7.85 34.23
C TRP A 765 9.83 8.33 35.62
N GLY A 766 9.74 9.65 35.82
CA GLY A 766 9.42 10.25 37.11
C GLY A 766 7.98 10.03 37.57
N MET A 767 7.03 10.01 36.65
CA MET A 767 5.61 9.87 37.00
C MET A 767 5.13 8.42 37.06
N VAL A 768 5.67 7.51 36.22
CA VAL A 768 5.20 6.13 36.16
C VAL A 768 6.10 5.20 36.95
N LEU A 769 7.36 5.09 36.59
CA LEU A 769 8.26 4.10 37.18
C LEU A 769 8.64 4.41 38.63
N LYS A 770 8.81 5.68 38.99
CA LYS A 770 9.17 6.13 40.32
C LYS A 770 8.17 5.70 41.41
N ILE A 771 6.86 5.64 41.06
CA ILE A 771 5.81 5.19 41.97
C ILE A 771 6.04 3.74 42.42
N GLY A 772 6.48 2.89 41.50
CA GLY A 772 6.82 1.50 41.78
C GLY A 772 8.10 1.35 42.64
N LEU A 773 9.10 2.17 42.35
CA LEU A 773 10.41 2.11 43.01
C LEU A 773 10.43 2.63 44.47
N GLN A 774 9.48 3.49 44.86
CA GLN A 774 9.42 4.08 46.22
C GLN A 774 8.88 3.17 47.30
N ARG A 775 8.33 1.97 46.96
CA ARG A 775 7.68 1.11 47.93
C ARG A 775 8.52 -0.13 48.27
N GLU A 776 8.93 -0.27 49.54
CA GLU A 776 9.85 -1.32 50.03
C GLU A 776 9.16 -2.61 50.52
N SER A 777 7.83 -2.74 50.41
CA SER A 777 7.08 -3.91 50.93
C SER A 777 6.93 -5.01 49.84
N HIS A 778 6.56 -6.25 50.26
CA HIS A 778 6.26 -7.34 49.33
C HIS A 778 5.12 -6.99 48.34
N VAL A 779 4.15 -6.16 48.75
CA VAL A 779 3.15 -5.59 47.87
C VAL A 779 3.79 -4.59 46.89
N GLY A 780 4.88 -3.94 47.31
CA GLY A 780 5.68 -3.04 46.44
C GLY A 780 6.25 -3.77 45.22
N ALA A 781 6.64 -5.03 45.33
CA ALA A 781 7.13 -5.81 44.19
C ALA A 781 6.04 -6.04 43.13
N LEU A 782 4.80 -6.31 43.52
CA LEU A 782 3.68 -6.43 42.58
C LEU A 782 3.36 -5.09 41.91
N VAL A 783 3.37 -4.00 42.66
CA VAL A 783 3.15 -2.63 42.16
C VAL A 783 4.26 -2.26 41.18
N LEU A 784 5.52 -2.59 41.50
CA LEU A 784 6.64 -2.35 40.59
C LEU A 784 6.49 -3.11 39.28
N PHE A 785 6.07 -4.37 39.30
CA PHE A 785 5.84 -5.16 38.10
C PHE A 785 4.78 -4.52 37.19
N ILE A 786 3.64 -4.10 37.77
CA ILE A 786 2.55 -3.45 37.03
C ILE A 786 3.03 -2.09 36.44
N MET A 787 3.70 -1.28 37.27
CA MET A 787 4.19 0.04 36.85
C MET A 787 5.30 -0.07 35.79
N PHE A 788 6.17 -1.08 35.89
CA PHE A 788 7.16 -1.36 34.87
C PHE A 788 6.52 -1.79 33.55
N ALA A 789 5.49 -2.66 33.59
CA ALA A 789 4.75 -3.05 32.40
C ALA A 789 4.07 -1.85 31.72
N LEU A 790 3.42 -0.97 32.49
CA LEU A 790 2.83 0.27 31.99
C LEU A 790 3.89 1.21 31.39
N TRP A 791 5.00 1.39 32.10
CA TRP A 791 6.12 2.21 31.61
C TRP A 791 6.67 1.66 30.30
N ALA A 792 6.88 0.34 30.19
CA ALA A 792 7.39 -0.29 28.97
C ALA A 792 6.43 -0.09 27.78
N VAL A 793 5.11 -0.28 27.99
CA VAL A 793 4.10 -0.07 26.95
C VAL A 793 4.09 1.40 26.50
N PHE A 794 4.07 2.35 27.43
CA PHE A 794 4.09 3.78 27.09
C PHE A 794 5.40 4.21 26.43
N THR A 795 6.53 3.66 26.85
CA THR A 795 7.84 3.92 26.20
C THR A 795 7.80 3.48 24.73
N VAL A 796 7.34 2.27 24.45
CA VAL A 796 7.25 1.80 23.07
C VAL A 796 6.20 2.60 22.27
N ALA A 797 5.01 2.81 22.79
CA ALA A 797 3.93 3.46 22.07
C ALA A 797 4.17 4.96 21.84
N ILE A 798 4.62 5.69 22.87
CA ILE A 798 4.76 7.14 22.81
C ILE A 798 6.16 7.52 22.32
N LEU A 799 7.23 7.05 22.98
CA LEU A 799 8.59 7.50 22.70
C LEU A 799 9.16 6.84 21.43
N VAL A 800 8.96 5.55 21.23
CA VAL A 800 9.53 4.87 20.08
C VAL A 800 8.65 5.04 18.84
N MET A 801 7.35 4.77 18.94
CA MET A 801 6.46 4.82 17.78
C MET A 801 6.05 6.24 17.41
N MET A 802 5.40 6.98 18.33
CA MET A 802 4.84 8.29 18.01
C MET A 802 5.92 9.34 17.83
N GLU A 803 6.85 9.47 18.78
CA GLU A 803 7.92 10.44 18.73
C GLU A 803 8.95 10.08 17.66
N GLY A 804 9.25 8.79 17.47
CA GLY A 804 10.11 8.30 16.40
C GLY A 804 9.53 8.63 15.01
N LEU A 805 8.21 8.46 14.79
CA LEU A 805 7.55 8.86 13.54
C LEU A 805 7.59 10.37 13.34
N SER A 806 7.37 11.16 14.40
CA SER A 806 7.48 12.62 14.37
C SER A 806 8.88 13.07 13.96
N ALA A 807 9.91 12.51 14.59
CA ALA A 807 11.31 12.80 14.25
C ALA A 807 11.66 12.41 12.81
N PHE A 808 11.13 11.27 12.33
CA PHE A 808 11.29 10.82 10.93
C PHE A 808 10.71 11.84 9.94
N LEU A 809 9.46 12.25 10.13
CA LEU A 809 8.80 13.21 9.25
C LEU A 809 9.48 14.59 9.25
N HIS A 810 9.94 15.03 10.39
CA HIS A 810 10.67 16.30 10.49
C HIS A 810 12.06 16.23 9.86
N THR A 811 12.77 15.11 9.97
CA THR A 811 14.03 14.89 9.27
C THR A 811 13.82 14.85 7.76
N LEU A 812 12.75 14.19 7.31
CA LEU A 812 12.37 14.14 5.90
C LEU A 812 12.13 15.54 5.34
N ARG A 813 11.38 16.36 6.07
CA ARG A 813 11.15 17.75 5.70
C ARG A 813 12.45 18.57 5.59
N LEU A 814 13.37 18.43 6.58
CA LEU A 814 14.66 19.10 6.55
C LEU A 814 15.50 18.68 5.32
N HIS A 815 15.46 17.40 4.93
CA HIS A 815 16.13 16.94 3.73
C HIS A 815 15.51 17.50 2.46
N TRP A 816 14.19 17.48 2.33
CA TRP A 816 13.51 17.91 1.13
C TRP A 816 13.57 19.41 0.91
N VAL A 817 13.19 20.19 1.92
CA VAL A 817 13.04 21.65 1.79
C VAL A 817 14.35 22.37 1.96
N GLU A 818 15.13 22.06 2.99
CA GLU A 818 16.31 22.83 3.37
C GLU A 818 17.59 22.37 2.65
N PHE A 819 17.69 21.11 2.30
CA PHE A 819 18.89 20.55 1.66
C PHE A 819 18.73 20.37 0.15
N MET A 820 17.74 19.58 -0.30
CA MET A 820 17.59 19.24 -1.70
C MET A 820 17.18 20.43 -2.55
N SER A 821 16.42 21.36 -2.03
CA SER A 821 16.05 22.60 -2.75
C SER A 821 17.22 23.42 -3.24
N LYS A 822 18.41 23.23 -2.70
CA LYS A 822 19.61 23.96 -3.08
C LYS A 822 20.26 23.49 -4.39
N PHE A 823 20.07 22.23 -4.76
CA PHE A 823 20.75 21.64 -5.92
C PHE A 823 19.91 20.67 -6.75
N TYR A 824 18.74 20.29 -6.27
CA TYR A 824 17.91 19.26 -6.88
C TYR A 824 16.62 19.86 -7.44
N THR A 825 16.42 19.75 -8.76
CA THR A 825 15.23 20.31 -9.43
C THR A 825 14.01 19.38 -9.37
N GLY A 826 14.22 18.06 -9.51
CA GLY A 826 13.17 17.07 -9.38
C GLY A 826 12.07 17.09 -10.44
N THR A 827 12.36 17.65 -11.63
CA THR A 827 11.42 17.78 -12.76
C THR A 827 11.56 16.71 -13.83
N GLY A 828 12.38 15.70 -13.61
CA GLY A 828 12.56 14.57 -14.50
C GLY A 828 11.40 13.56 -14.45
N TYR A 829 11.49 12.52 -15.28
CA TYR A 829 10.56 11.38 -15.22
C TYR A 829 11.32 10.06 -15.08
N ALA A 830 10.70 9.12 -14.36
CA ALA A 830 11.31 7.83 -14.06
C ALA A 830 11.37 6.92 -15.28
N PHE A 831 12.44 6.16 -15.37
CA PHE A 831 12.53 5.03 -16.28
C PHE A 831 11.65 3.89 -15.78
N GLN A 832 10.68 3.46 -16.60
CA GLN A 832 9.76 2.36 -16.32
C GLN A 832 10.06 1.21 -17.28
N PRO A 833 10.98 0.30 -16.94
CA PRO A 833 11.32 -0.80 -17.81
C PRO A 833 10.16 -1.79 -17.92
N PHE A 834 9.96 -2.32 -19.14
CA PHE A 834 9.10 -3.46 -19.36
C PHE A 834 9.75 -4.70 -18.73
N SER A 835 9.31 -5.08 -17.54
CA SER A 835 9.83 -6.23 -16.78
C SER A 835 8.69 -7.07 -16.23
N PHE A 836 8.70 -8.35 -16.52
CA PHE A 836 7.69 -9.28 -15.97
C PHE A 836 7.74 -9.37 -14.46
N LYS A 837 8.92 -9.27 -13.88
CA LYS A 837 9.07 -9.28 -12.43
C LYS A 837 8.30 -8.13 -11.77
N HIS A 838 8.46 -6.92 -12.29
CA HIS A 838 7.78 -5.74 -11.77
C HIS A 838 6.26 -5.81 -11.97
N ILE A 839 5.80 -6.32 -13.12
CA ILE A 839 4.36 -6.48 -13.43
C ILE A 839 3.72 -7.48 -12.48
N LEU A 840 4.37 -8.62 -12.22
CA LEU A 840 3.84 -9.64 -11.31
C LEU A 840 3.81 -9.15 -9.85
N GLU A 841 4.87 -8.48 -9.40
CA GLU A 841 4.93 -7.89 -8.05
C GLU A 841 3.86 -6.80 -7.84
N SER A 842 3.61 -5.92 -8.81
CA SER A 842 2.61 -4.85 -8.69
C SER A 842 1.17 -5.38 -8.59
N GLU A 843 0.86 -6.47 -9.26
CA GLU A 843 -0.47 -7.08 -9.22
C GLU A 843 -0.70 -7.92 -7.94
N GLU A 844 0.35 -8.52 -7.36
CA GLU A 844 0.24 -9.16 -6.05
C GLU A 844 -0.13 -8.19 -4.93
N TYR A 845 0.37 -6.95 -4.98
CA TYR A 845 -0.02 -5.90 -4.03
C TYR A 845 -1.50 -5.49 -4.20
N THR A 846 -2.01 -5.40 -5.42
CA THR A 846 -3.41 -5.03 -5.67
C THR A 846 -4.40 -6.11 -5.27
N CYS A 847 -4.05 -7.39 -5.38
CA CYS A 847 -4.90 -8.51 -4.94
C CYS A 847 -4.96 -8.68 -3.41
N ASN A 848 -3.99 -8.16 -2.68
CA ASN A 848 -3.99 -8.22 -1.21
C ASN A 848 -4.72 -7.02 -0.55
N GLU A 849 -5.11 -6.01 -1.31
CA GLU A 849 -5.90 -4.85 -0.85
C GLU A 849 -7.41 -4.97 -1.13
N GLU A 850 -7.86 -5.92 -1.98
CA GLU A 850 -9.27 -6.28 -2.17
C GLU A 850 -9.66 -7.49 -1.28
#